data_deb28b531e00daf0bb5901e238bcfdbf
#
_entry.id   deb28b531e00daf0bb5901e238bcfdbf
#
_cell.length_a   1.000
_cell.length_b   1.000
_cell.length_c   1.000
_cell.angle_alpha   90.00
_cell.angle_beta   90.00
_cell.angle_gamma   90.00
#
_symmetry.space_group_name_H-M   'P 1'
#
loop_
_entity.id
_entity.type
_entity.pdbx_description
1 polymer ?
#
loop_
_entity_poly.entity_id
_entity_poly.type
_entity_poly.pdbx_seq_one_letter_code
_entity_poly.pdbx_strand_id
1 'polypeptide(L)'
;MIAVVSVTALAGAAQADEKPSYGPPAKWVQVAEIPAPPADDQAPSVQLLLSDKQSQHDSSGSAYYNRRIVKVLKPEGLQGGSRSVTWDPVRSKVTLHALAIIRNGQRIDLLKQGQDVLVLRREKNLERAMLDGRMTASIQIKDLQVGDVIDWAYTQEHKEVLLGGRTNDFEAMSWSGVAARYRVRLLWPDGTPLTWRVTTGFPQPKIGKSGKINELLVDVRDVKSPKAPIGAPMRFQRLGMLEATTYSGWDDISRRMAPLYAKASELSADSSLRPEIAQIAGVSSDPKVRAFKALQMVEDKTRYLFLGMGDGGYKPASVDETWSRRFGDCKGKTVLLLTVLRELGVEAEPVLVSTTGGDGLSERTPSAALFNHVLVRARIDGKSYWLDGTRSGDLGDLDSLRPPPFRWALPLRAAGASIEEIVQPPLSRPDDEGLIHIDASAGLDKPARMTTTLILRGERGLSMARALRTTPRADLERVLKQQASASTSWMTIEKIDFDVSPDGVGKIVISGSADLDWRMNDDLGVREFRFPGSGAGKASAFPRREPGPNDDAPYITPFPNYSTSTVEVVLPNKGAGFTVKGPSYSGRLANNELVQTTGLKDGVARFTSSSRSVGRELPFADAEEANKAARRLAGEAQIVRAPKGS
;
A
#
# COMPACT_ATOMS: atom_id res chain seq x y z
N MET A 1 23.83 33.01 23.31
CA MET A 1 24.04 33.76 22.06
C MET A 1 23.62 32.83 20.92
N ILE A 2 22.47 33.02 20.41
CA ILE A 2 21.94 32.23 19.28
C ILE A 2 22.23 33.05 18.02
N ALA A 3 23.10 32.53 17.15
CA ALA A 3 23.41 33.17 15.89
C ALA A 3 22.32 32.86 14.89
N VAL A 4 21.57 33.87 14.49
CA VAL A 4 20.61 33.84 13.36
C VAL A 4 21.44 34.00 12.09
N VAL A 5 21.57 32.91 11.32
CA VAL A 5 22.11 32.95 9.96
C VAL A 5 21.00 33.30 8.99
N SER A 6 20.99 34.51 8.49
CA SER A 6 20.13 34.96 7.39
C SER A 6 20.68 34.42 6.08
N VAL A 7 19.99 33.45 5.47
CA VAL A 7 20.28 33.01 4.10
C VAL A 7 19.40 33.81 3.14
N THR A 8 19.97 34.82 2.52
CA THR A 8 19.40 35.51 1.36
C THR A 8 19.79 34.74 0.10
N ALA A 9 18.92 33.87 -0.38
CA ALA A 9 19.00 33.29 -1.71
C ALA A 9 18.07 34.07 -2.64
N LEU A 10 18.61 35.01 -3.41
CA LEU A 10 17.98 35.62 -4.58
C LEU A 10 18.09 34.65 -5.75
N ALA A 11 17.10 33.77 -5.90
CA ALA A 11 16.75 33.14 -7.17
C ALA A 11 15.41 33.73 -7.60
N GLY A 12 15.27 34.17 -8.85
CA GLY A 12 14.03 34.72 -9.38
C GLY A 12 12.87 33.75 -9.17
N ALA A 13 12.12 33.96 -8.14
CA ALA A 13 10.97 33.15 -7.78
C ALA A 13 9.85 33.41 -8.80
N ALA A 14 9.50 32.42 -9.60
CA ALA A 14 8.18 32.36 -10.19
C ALA A 14 7.19 32.55 -9.04
N GLN A 15 6.35 33.58 -9.14
CA GLN A 15 5.39 33.94 -8.08
C GLN A 15 4.44 32.78 -7.89
N ALA A 16 4.46 32.19 -6.71
CA ALA A 16 3.64 31.03 -6.39
C ALA A 16 2.16 31.45 -6.31
N ASP A 17 1.27 30.75 -7.01
CA ASP A 17 -0.18 30.98 -6.97
C ASP A 17 -0.78 30.39 -5.68
N GLU A 18 -0.55 31.06 -4.55
CA GLU A 18 -0.98 30.59 -3.23
C GLU A 18 -2.48 30.79 -2.96
N LYS A 19 -3.20 31.52 -3.82
CA LYS A 19 -4.65 31.75 -3.69
C LYS A 19 -5.37 31.38 -4.98
N PRO A 20 -6.59 30.84 -4.92
CA PRO A 20 -7.38 30.60 -6.12
C PRO A 20 -7.83 31.94 -6.75
N SER A 21 -7.90 31.95 -8.08
CA SER A 21 -8.58 33.01 -8.84
C SER A 21 -10.08 32.74 -8.93
N TYR A 22 -10.85 33.74 -9.37
CA TYR A 22 -12.30 33.65 -9.57
C TYR A 22 -12.63 34.16 -10.96
N GLY A 23 -13.50 33.48 -11.69
CA GLY A 23 -13.90 33.88 -13.03
C GLY A 23 -14.68 32.84 -13.82
N PRO A 24 -15.13 33.16 -15.04
CA PRO A 24 -15.80 32.21 -15.90
C PRO A 24 -14.84 31.12 -16.39
N PRO A 25 -15.35 29.93 -16.77
CA PRO A 25 -14.54 28.91 -17.45
C PRO A 25 -13.92 29.45 -18.75
N ALA A 26 -12.78 28.90 -19.12
CA ALA A 26 -12.10 29.20 -20.39
C ALA A 26 -12.99 28.81 -21.60
N LYS A 27 -12.76 29.44 -22.75
CA LYS A 27 -13.58 29.26 -23.99
C LYS A 27 -13.61 27.82 -24.52
N TRP A 28 -12.60 27.02 -24.22
CA TRP A 28 -12.56 25.61 -24.63
C TRP A 28 -13.52 24.71 -23.82
N VAL A 29 -13.95 25.17 -22.64
CA VAL A 29 -14.89 24.44 -21.78
C VAL A 29 -16.31 24.57 -22.33
N GLN A 30 -16.95 23.43 -22.52
CA GLN A 30 -18.38 23.36 -22.86
C GLN A 30 -19.18 23.12 -21.58
N VAL A 31 -19.75 24.16 -21.02
CA VAL A 31 -20.54 24.06 -19.79
C VAL A 31 -21.81 23.24 -20.02
N ALA A 32 -21.94 22.11 -19.31
CA ALA A 32 -23.11 21.24 -19.42
C ALA A 32 -24.31 21.82 -18.69
N GLU A 33 -25.52 21.57 -19.19
CA GLU A 33 -26.77 21.86 -18.49
C GLU A 33 -26.94 20.95 -17.27
N ILE A 34 -27.65 21.41 -16.25
CA ILE A 34 -27.99 20.60 -15.07
C ILE A 34 -29.09 19.62 -15.45
N PRO A 35 -28.84 18.31 -15.39
CA PRO A 35 -29.85 17.32 -15.76
C PRO A 35 -30.93 17.18 -14.68
N ALA A 36 -32.10 16.70 -15.07
CA ALA A 36 -33.11 16.25 -14.13
C ALA A 36 -32.58 15.08 -13.29
N PRO A 37 -33.02 14.94 -12.03
CA PRO A 37 -32.69 13.78 -11.22
C PRO A 37 -33.17 12.48 -11.89
N PRO A 38 -32.34 11.40 -11.89
CA PRO A 38 -32.82 10.10 -12.35
C PRO A 38 -33.78 9.47 -11.34
N ALA A 39 -34.65 8.60 -11.82
CA ALA A 39 -35.40 7.73 -10.93
C ALA A 39 -34.47 6.71 -10.28
N ASP A 40 -34.34 6.73 -8.97
CA ASP A 40 -33.50 5.80 -8.21
C ASP A 40 -34.17 5.50 -6.86
N ASP A 41 -34.82 4.36 -6.77
CA ASP A 41 -35.57 3.92 -5.57
C ASP A 41 -34.63 3.59 -4.40
N GLN A 42 -33.34 3.39 -4.67
CA GLN A 42 -32.30 3.10 -3.69
C GLN A 42 -31.32 4.26 -3.55
N ALA A 43 -31.76 5.48 -3.82
CA ALA A 43 -30.91 6.65 -3.80
C ALA A 43 -30.15 6.80 -2.46
N PRO A 44 -28.84 7.01 -2.51
CA PRO A 44 -28.03 7.27 -1.32
C PRO A 44 -28.42 8.62 -0.68
N SER A 45 -27.73 9.00 0.41
CA SER A 45 -27.99 10.28 1.08
C SER A 45 -27.75 11.52 0.19
N VAL A 46 -26.92 11.37 -0.86
CA VAL A 46 -26.72 12.38 -1.92
C VAL A 46 -26.81 11.71 -3.30
N GLN A 47 -27.44 12.39 -4.26
CA GLN A 47 -27.57 11.93 -5.64
C GLN A 47 -26.67 12.75 -6.56
N LEU A 48 -25.86 12.08 -7.35
CA LEU A 48 -25.01 12.71 -8.36
C LEU A 48 -25.86 13.06 -9.58
N LEU A 49 -26.05 14.36 -9.82
CA LEU A 49 -26.74 14.85 -11.01
C LEU A 49 -25.76 14.99 -12.18
N LEU A 50 -24.58 15.60 -11.95
CA LEU A 50 -23.58 15.79 -12.99
C LEU A 50 -22.19 15.53 -12.44
N SER A 51 -21.40 14.74 -13.18
CA SER A 51 -19.94 14.75 -13.13
C SER A 51 -19.42 15.13 -14.51
N ASP A 52 -18.88 16.35 -14.64
CA ASP A 52 -18.33 16.85 -15.92
C ASP A 52 -16.85 17.18 -15.73
N LYS A 53 -16.01 16.41 -16.39
CA LYS A 53 -14.56 16.56 -16.35
C LYS A 53 -14.07 16.78 -17.77
N GLN A 54 -13.43 17.92 -17.98
CA GLN A 54 -12.86 18.29 -19.28
C GLN A 54 -11.39 18.64 -19.12
N SER A 55 -10.55 18.13 -19.98
CA SER A 55 -9.12 18.44 -20.01
C SER A 55 -8.69 18.93 -21.38
N GLN A 56 -7.73 19.84 -21.38
CA GLN A 56 -7.04 20.32 -22.56
C GLN A 56 -5.55 20.22 -22.34
N HIS A 57 -4.87 19.61 -23.29
CA HIS A 57 -3.41 19.52 -23.32
C HIS A 57 -2.86 20.29 -24.50
N ASP A 58 -1.81 21.06 -24.26
CA ASP A 58 -1.05 21.73 -25.31
C ASP A 58 0.44 21.86 -24.94
N SER A 59 1.21 22.58 -25.72
CA SER A 59 2.65 22.78 -25.48
C SER A 59 2.95 23.61 -24.21
N SER A 60 1.97 24.32 -23.66
CA SER A 60 2.12 25.15 -22.46
C SER A 60 1.82 24.37 -21.16
N GLY A 61 1.13 23.24 -21.26
CA GLY A 61 0.74 22.40 -20.13
C GLY A 61 -0.61 21.75 -20.27
N SER A 62 -1.26 21.52 -19.16
CA SER A 62 -2.56 20.87 -19.08
C SER A 62 -3.54 21.70 -18.25
N ALA A 63 -4.78 21.79 -18.70
CA ALA A 63 -5.87 22.43 -17.97
C ALA A 63 -7.00 21.42 -17.72
N TYR A 64 -7.45 21.32 -16.47
CA TYR A 64 -8.45 20.35 -16.01
C TYR A 64 -9.66 21.10 -15.43
N TYR A 65 -10.76 21.14 -16.17
CA TYR A 65 -12.04 21.65 -15.69
C TYR A 65 -12.81 20.53 -15.00
N ASN A 66 -13.30 20.80 -13.80
CA ASN A 66 -14.11 19.89 -13.02
C ASN A 66 -15.40 20.56 -12.60
N ARG A 67 -16.55 19.97 -12.89
CA ARG A 67 -17.85 20.39 -12.35
C ARG A 67 -18.60 19.20 -11.80
N ARG A 68 -19.06 19.33 -10.56
CA ARG A 68 -19.85 18.32 -9.89
C ARG A 68 -21.13 18.93 -9.34
N ILE A 69 -22.26 18.32 -9.68
CA ILE A 69 -23.57 18.72 -9.19
C ILE A 69 -24.18 17.56 -8.43
N VAL A 70 -24.54 17.81 -7.18
CA VAL A 70 -25.14 16.80 -6.30
C VAL A 70 -26.39 17.33 -5.63
N LYS A 71 -27.42 16.51 -5.48
CA LYS A 71 -28.63 16.81 -4.72
C LYS A 71 -28.55 16.12 -3.36
N VAL A 72 -28.85 16.84 -2.30
CA VAL A 72 -28.97 16.31 -0.94
C VAL A 72 -30.33 15.70 -0.78
N LEU A 73 -30.39 14.38 -0.48
CA LEU A 73 -31.67 13.64 -0.40
C LEU A 73 -32.07 13.32 1.04
N LYS A 74 -31.09 13.16 1.95
CA LYS A 74 -31.30 12.76 3.34
C LYS A 74 -30.42 13.59 4.28
N PRO A 75 -30.74 13.67 5.58
CA PRO A 75 -29.96 14.42 6.56
C PRO A 75 -28.46 14.03 6.60
N GLU A 76 -28.14 12.75 6.41
CA GLU A 76 -26.75 12.28 6.38
C GLU A 76 -25.96 12.89 5.22
N GLY A 77 -26.64 13.29 4.14
CA GLY A 77 -26.05 13.96 2.98
C GLY A 77 -25.58 15.41 3.28
N LEU A 78 -26.04 16.02 4.36
CA LEU A 78 -25.62 17.37 4.76
C LEU A 78 -24.11 17.42 5.12
N GLN A 79 -23.52 16.30 5.57
CA GLN A 79 -22.08 16.19 5.78
C GLN A 79 -21.29 16.39 4.48
N GLY A 80 -21.92 16.18 3.33
CA GLY A 80 -21.37 16.45 2.00
C GLY A 80 -21.29 17.95 1.64
N GLY A 81 -21.58 18.89 2.54
CA GLY A 81 -21.44 20.34 2.32
C GLY A 81 -20.02 20.86 2.24
N SER A 82 -19.02 20.04 2.59
CA SER A 82 -17.61 20.41 2.45
C SER A 82 -17.13 20.26 1.01
N ARG A 83 -16.42 21.28 0.50
CA ARG A 83 -15.76 21.26 -0.81
C ARG A 83 -14.31 21.64 -0.64
N SER A 84 -13.41 21.01 -1.41
CA SER A 84 -12.01 21.39 -1.40
C SER A 84 -11.34 21.15 -2.74
N VAL A 85 -10.34 21.96 -3.04
CA VAL A 85 -9.40 21.76 -4.14
C VAL A 85 -7.99 21.94 -3.59
N THR A 86 -7.06 21.06 -3.99
CA THR A 86 -5.67 21.05 -3.53
C THR A 86 -4.75 21.18 -4.75
N TRP A 87 -3.76 22.08 -4.67
CA TRP A 87 -2.81 22.29 -5.77
C TRP A 87 -1.38 22.53 -5.26
N ASP A 88 -0.41 22.31 -6.12
CA ASP A 88 0.98 22.77 -5.94
C ASP A 88 1.08 24.22 -6.43
N PRO A 89 1.32 25.21 -5.57
CA PRO A 89 1.29 26.62 -5.97
C PRO A 89 2.44 27.02 -6.91
N VAL A 90 3.50 26.20 -7.00
CA VAL A 90 4.64 26.44 -7.89
C VAL A 90 4.33 26.02 -9.33
N ARG A 91 3.51 24.97 -9.51
CA ARG A 91 3.25 24.34 -10.82
C ARG A 91 1.81 24.46 -11.29
N SER A 92 0.90 24.80 -10.39
CA SER A 92 -0.52 24.79 -10.68
C SER A 92 -1.20 26.08 -10.24
N LYS A 93 -2.16 26.51 -11.05
CA LYS A 93 -3.08 27.58 -10.74
C LYS A 93 -4.50 27.02 -10.65
N VAL A 94 -5.30 27.52 -9.71
CA VAL A 94 -6.70 27.15 -9.55
C VAL A 94 -7.59 28.36 -9.80
N THR A 95 -8.63 28.17 -10.62
CA THR A 95 -9.69 29.16 -10.81
C THR A 95 -11.04 28.56 -10.40
N LEU A 96 -11.71 29.19 -9.46
CA LEU A 96 -13.06 28.81 -9.02
C LEU A 96 -14.10 29.48 -9.93
N HIS A 97 -15.01 28.69 -10.51
CA HIS A 97 -16.00 29.17 -11.47
C HIS A 97 -17.39 29.23 -10.89
N ALA A 98 -17.75 28.27 -10.06
CA ALA A 98 -19.06 28.19 -9.43
C ALA A 98 -18.98 27.54 -8.06
N LEU A 99 -19.65 28.10 -7.10
CA LEU A 99 -20.13 27.47 -5.89
C LEU A 99 -21.52 28.04 -5.61
N ALA A 100 -22.55 27.25 -5.86
CA ALA A 100 -23.92 27.67 -5.70
C ALA A 100 -24.79 26.58 -5.08
N ILE A 101 -25.85 26.99 -4.43
CA ILE A 101 -26.97 26.16 -4.03
C ILE A 101 -28.16 26.49 -4.92
N ILE A 102 -28.87 25.45 -5.38
CA ILE A 102 -30.17 25.64 -6.02
C ILE A 102 -31.21 25.10 -5.06
N ARG A 103 -32.04 25.99 -4.54
CA ARG A 103 -33.12 25.73 -3.57
C ARG A 103 -34.45 26.17 -4.17
N ASN A 104 -35.41 25.28 -4.26
CA ASN A 104 -36.72 25.55 -4.85
C ASN A 104 -36.63 26.23 -6.24
N GLY A 105 -35.68 25.75 -7.07
CA GLY A 105 -35.45 26.31 -8.42
C GLY A 105 -34.66 27.61 -8.49
N GLN A 106 -34.42 28.27 -7.36
CA GLN A 106 -33.63 29.48 -7.30
C GLN A 106 -32.14 29.20 -7.07
N ARG A 107 -31.28 29.79 -7.91
CA ARG A 107 -29.82 29.71 -7.79
C ARG A 107 -29.29 30.77 -6.83
N ILE A 108 -28.64 30.34 -5.78
CA ILE A 108 -27.96 31.15 -4.78
C ILE A 108 -26.44 31.02 -5.02
N ASP A 109 -25.83 32.08 -5.55
CA ASP A 109 -24.39 32.11 -5.83
C ASP A 109 -23.61 32.46 -4.56
N LEU A 110 -23.03 31.44 -3.93
CA LEU A 110 -22.35 31.60 -2.66
C LEU A 110 -21.03 32.36 -2.79
N LEU A 111 -20.33 32.31 -3.92
CA LEU A 111 -19.11 33.08 -4.15
C LEU A 111 -19.40 34.57 -4.19
N LYS A 112 -20.51 34.96 -4.84
CA LYS A 112 -20.96 36.36 -4.87
C LYS A 112 -21.50 36.87 -3.53
N GLN A 113 -21.99 35.96 -2.68
CA GLN A 113 -22.47 36.29 -1.34
C GLN A 113 -21.35 36.34 -0.29
N GLY A 114 -20.08 36.22 -0.69
CA GLY A 114 -18.95 36.30 0.22
C GLY A 114 -18.73 35.01 1.05
N GLN A 115 -19.07 33.85 0.48
CA GLN A 115 -18.75 32.54 1.11
C GLN A 115 -17.25 32.45 1.41
N ASP A 116 -16.91 32.14 2.65
CA ASP A 116 -15.55 31.97 3.10
C ASP A 116 -14.86 30.83 2.36
N VAL A 117 -13.74 31.15 1.72
CA VAL A 117 -12.81 30.16 1.13
C VAL A 117 -11.54 30.19 1.96
N LEU A 118 -11.40 29.21 2.83
CA LEU A 118 -10.24 29.07 3.69
C LEU A 118 -9.09 28.44 2.90
N VAL A 119 -8.01 29.20 2.70
CA VAL A 119 -6.82 28.68 2.00
C VAL A 119 -5.74 28.37 3.02
N LEU A 120 -5.33 27.11 3.03
CA LEU A 120 -4.36 26.58 4.00
C LEU A 120 -3.25 25.85 3.27
N ARG A 121 -2.02 25.98 3.75
CA ARG A 121 -0.94 25.03 3.47
C ARG A 121 -1.14 23.84 4.40
N ARG A 122 -1.68 22.75 3.86
CA ARG A 122 -2.07 21.60 4.66
C ARG A 122 -1.16 20.40 4.35
N GLU A 123 -0.14 20.22 5.17
CA GLU A 123 0.73 19.05 5.13
C GLU A 123 0.00 17.82 5.71
N LYS A 124 -0.54 16.98 4.82
CA LYS A 124 -1.35 15.82 5.24
C LYS A 124 -0.53 14.62 5.68
N ASN A 125 0.78 14.63 5.41
CA ASN A 125 1.67 13.48 5.59
C ASN A 125 2.87 13.78 6.50
N LEU A 126 2.74 14.73 7.42
CA LEU A 126 3.80 15.07 8.39
C LEU A 126 4.27 13.86 9.20
N GLU A 127 3.34 12.99 9.61
CA GLU A 127 3.65 11.75 10.34
C GLU A 127 4.53 10.78 9.54
N ARG A 128 4.55 10.94 8.19
CA ARG A 128 5.40 10.18 7.27
C ARG A 128 6.66 10.96 6.88
N ALA A 129 6.98 12.04 7.61
CA ALA A 129 8.06 12.96 7.28
C ALA A 129 7.97 13.48 5.83
N MET A 130 6.78 13.90 5.39
CA MET A 130 6.52 14.41 4.04
C MET A 130 5.99 15.83 4.12
N LEU A 131 6.72 16.76 3.51
CA LEU A 131 6.35 18.16 3.32
C LEU A 131 6.14 18.39 1.83
N ASP A 132 4.90 18.45 1.37
CA ASP A 132 4.58 18.58 -0.06
C ASP A 132 4.30 20.02 -0.49
N GLY A 133 4.16 20.96 0.46
CA GLY A 133 3.96 22.39 0.21
C GLY A 133 2.64 22.74 -0.46
N ARG A 134 1.71 21.80 -0.55
CA ARG A 134 0.44 21.99 -1.28
C ARG A 134 -0.50 22.94 -0.56
N MET A 135 -1.15 23.77 -1.36
CA MET A 135 -2.25 24.63 -0.89
C MET A 135 -3.57 23.88 -1.00
N THR A 136 -4.46 24.11 -0.06
CA THR A 136 -5.83 23.60 -0.09
C THR A 136 -6.80 24.74 0.15
N ALA A 137 -7.67 25.02 -0.83
CA ALA A 137 -8.85 25.82 -0.62
C ALA A 137 -9.96 24.93 -0.07
N SER A 138 -10.39 25.19 1.15
CA SER A 138 -11.44 24.46 1.86
C SER A 138 -12.65 25.35 2.06
N ILE A 139 -13.82 24.84 1.74
CA ILE A 139 -15.08 25.58 1.80
C ILE A 139 -16.08 24.70 2.55
N GLN A 140 -16.68 25.27 3.59
CA GLN A 140 -17.81 24.67 4.28
C GLN A 140 -19.06 25.44 3.92
N ILE A 141 -19.99 24.82 3.19
CA ILE A 141 -21.27 25.44 2.83
C ILE A 141 -22.12 25.53 4.09
N LYS A 142 -22.52 26.79 4.44
CA LYS A 142 -23.40 27.08 5.57
C LYS A 142 -24.86 26.87 5.14
N ASP A 143 -25.75 26.58 6.10
CA ASP A 143 -27.21 26.50 5.94
C ASP A 143 -27.69 25.55 4.82
N LEU A 144 -26.93 24.51 4.53
CA LEU A 144 -27.30 23.48 3.58
C LEU A 144 -28.51 22.69 4.10
N GLN A 145 -29.50 22.43 3.24
CA GLN A 145 -30.75 21.74 3.57
C GLN A 145 -30.96 20.51 2.70
N VAL A 146 -31.77 19.57 3.20
CA VAL A 146 -32.27 18.46 2.40
C VAL A 146 -33.10 19.03 1.25
N GLY A 147 -32.88 18.53 0.04
CA GLY A 147 -33.47 19.05 -1.19
C GLY A 147 -32.58 20.02 -1.97
N ASP A 148 -31.58 20.62 -1.36
CA ASP A 148 -30.63 21.50 -2.03
C ASP A 148 -29.83 20.76 -3.10
N VAL A 149 -29.54 21.47 -4.19
CA VAL A 149 -28.61 21.03 -5.22
C VAL A 149 -27.34 21.90 -5.16
N ILE A 150 -26.21 21.29 -4.92
CA ILE A 150 -24.91 21.93 -4.85
C ILE A 150 -24.26 21.87 -6.23
N ASP A 151 -23.89 23.03 -6.77
CA ASP A 151 -23.14 23.19 -8.03
C ASP A 151 -21.74 23.70 -7.74
N TRP A 152 -20.73 22.87 -7.95
CA TRP A 152 -19.32 23.18 -7.70
C TRP A 152 -18.49 23.01 -8.97
N ALA A 153 -17.76 24.07 -9.40
CA ALA A 153 -16.93 24.04 -10.58
C ALA A 153 -15.62 24.82 -10.41
N TYR A 154 -14.53 24.26 -10.91
CA TYR A 154 -13.21 24.88 -10.93
C TYR A 154 -12.37 24.36 -12.10
N THR A 155 -11.33 25.12 -12.48
CA THR A 155 -10.25 24.68 -13.36
C THR A 155 -8.94 24.68 -12.60
N GLN A 156 -8.14 23.64 -12.80
CA GLN A 156 -6.75 23.56 -12.38
C GLN A 156 -5.87 23.53 -13.62
N GLU A 157 -5.00 24.52 -13.77
CA GLU A 157 -3.97 24.57 -14.81
C GLU A 157 -2.66 24.02 -14.24
N HIS A 158 -1.96 23.20 -14.99
CA HIS A 158 -0.71 22.55 -14.57
C HIS A 158 0.37 22.68 -15.64
N LYS A 159 1.56 23.08 -15.22
CA LYS A 159 2.74 23.14 -16.11
C LYS A 159 3.69 21.99 -15.76
N GLU A 160 3.92 21.08 -16.71
CA GLU A 160 4.91 20.02 -16.58
C GLU A 160 6.11 20.33 -17.49
N VAL A 161 7.24 20.64 -16.90
CA VAL A 161 8.46 21.07 -17.62
C VAL A 161 9.50 19.96 -17.69
N LEU A 162 9.60 19.12 -16.64
CA LEU A 162 10.71 18.17 -16.47
C LEU A 162 10.65 16.98 -17.44
N LEU A 163 9.46 16.50 -17.78
CA LEU A 163 9.28 15.31 -18.62
C LEU A 163 8.95 15.66 -20.08
N GLY A 164 9.28 16.90 -20.50
CA GLY A 164 9.17 17.35 -21.87
C GLY A 164 7.72 17.48 -22.34
N GLY A 165 6.84 18.01 -21.50
CA GLY A 165 5.44 18.27 -21.84
C GLY A 165 4.59 17.00 -22.04
N ARG A 166 5.06 15.83 -21.60
CA ARG A 166 4.26 14.61 -21.64
C ARG A 166 3.16 14.67 -20.59
N THR A 167 1.96 14.26 -20.98
CA THR A 167 0.77 14.31 -20.16
C THR A 167 0.11 12.94 -20.03
N ASN A 168 -0.68 12.80 -19.00
CA ASN A 168 -1.57 11.66 -18.81
C ASN A 168 -2.88 12.12 -18.17
N ASP A 169 -3.96 11.52 -18.55
CA ASP A 169 -5.27 11.64 -17.94
C ASP A 169 -5.70 10.31 -17.33
N PHE A 170 -6.39 10.44 -16.22
CA PHE A 170 -6.97 9.33 -15.52
C PHE A 170 -8.36 9.71 -15.02
N GLU A 171 -9.37 8.99 -15.50
CA GLU A 171 -10.74 9.17 -15.05
C GLU A 171 -11.30 7.85 -14.54
N ALA A 172 -12.02 7.91 -13.43
CA ALA A 172 -12.68 6.76 -12.84
C ALA A 172 -14.12 7.09 -12.45
N MET A 173 -15.00 6.16 -12.73
CA MET A 173 -16.37 6.15 -12.26
C MET A 173 -16.37 5.70 -10.80
N SER A 174 -16.68 6.62 -9.87
CA SER A 174 -16.68 6.32 -8.43
C SER A 174 -17.77 7.12 -7.72
N TRP A 175 -18.97 6.57 -7.71
CA TRP A 175 -20.12 7.11 -6.98
C TRP A 175 -21.09 6.00 -6.61
N SER A 176 -22.00 6.27 -5.69
CA SER A 176 -23.11 5.39 -5.29
C SER A 176 -24.36 5.76 -6.02
N GLY A 177 -25.22 4.78 -6.35
CA GLY A 177 -26.47 5.00 -7.05
C GLY A 177 -26.28 5.32 -8.54
N VAL A 178 -27.29 5.99 -9.11
CA VAL A 178 -27.34 6.40 -10.52
C VAL A 178 -26.88 7.84 -10.64
N ALA A 179 -25.90 8.12 -11.49
CA ALA A 179 -25.56 9.47 -11.92
C ALA A 179 -26.44 9.88 -13.10
N ALA A 180 -27.11 11.04 -13.01
CA ALA A 180 -28.01 11.50 -14.07
C ALA A 180 -27.24 11.81 -15.37
N ARG A 181 -26.00 12.33 -15.25
CA ARG A 181 -25.10 12.55 -16.40
C ARG A 181 -23.67 12.41 -15.97
N TYR A 182 -22.91 11.67 -16.73
CA TYR A 182 -21.46 11.54 -16.62
C TYR A 182 -20.83 11.96 -17.93
N ARG A 183 -19.92 12.93 -17.87
CA ARG A 183 -19.24 13.49 -19.03
C ARG A 183 -17.75 13.56 -18.78
N VAL A 184 -16.97 13.07 -19.78
CA VAL A 184 -15.52 13.23 -19.85
C VAL A 184 -15.18 13.74 -21.25
N ARG A 185 -14.40 14.81 -21.32
CA ARG A 185 -14.00 15.43 -22.58
C ARG A 185 -12.50 15.74 -22.52
N LEU A 186 -11.74 15.16 -23.42
CA LEU A 186 -10.28 15.36 -23.52
C LEU A 186 -9.97 15.99 -24.87
N LEU A 187 -9.21 17.09 -24.86
CA LEU A 187 -8.76 17.85 -26.03
C LEU A 187 -7.25 17.82 -26.14
N TRP A 188 -6.73 17.58 -27.34
CA TRP A 188 -5.30 17.64 -27.63
C TRP A 188 -5.01 18.11 -29.06
N PRO A 189 -3.83 18.78 -29.32
CA PRO A 189 -3.46 19.26 -30.63
C PRO A 189 -3.26 18.12 -31.62
N ASP A 190 -3.56 18.41 -32.87
CA ASP A 190 -3.21 17.53 -33.98
C ASP A 190 -1.69 17.31 -34.05
N GLY A 191 -1.27 16.09 -34.37
CA GLY A 191 0.15 15.69 -34.37
C GLY A 191 0.71 15.31 -33.01
N THR A 192 -0.02 15.50 -31.90
CA THR A 192 0.37 14.95 -30.59
C THR A 192 -0.01 13.47 -30.53
N PRO A 193 0.94 12.56 -30.32
CA PRO A 193 0.61 11.15 -30.13
C PRO A 193 -0.10 10.95 -28.80
N LEU A 194 -1.38 10.63 -28.85
CA LEU A 194 -2.16 10.28 -27.65
C LEU A 194 -2.73 8.88 -27.83
N THR A 195 -2.44 8.01 -26.87
CA THR A 195 -3.04 6.69 -26.77
C THR A 195 -3.98 6.66 -25.56
N TRP A 196 -5.05 5.90 -25.67
CA TRP A 196 -6.02 5.75 -24.58
C TRP A 196 -6.55 4.32 -24.49
N ARG A 197 -7.04 3.95 -23.32
CA ARG A 197 -7.77 2.71 -23.06
C ARG A 197 -8.87 2.94 -22.05
N VAL A 198 -9.87 2.08 -22.09
CA VAL A 198 -10.90 1.99 -21.07
C VAL A 198 -10.92 0.60 -20.44
N THR A 199 -11.29 0.52 -19.17
CA THR A 199 -11.50 -0.75 -18.49
C THR A 199 -12.98 -1.13 -18.50
N THR A 200 -13.27 -2.39 -18.21
CA THR A 200 -14.65 -2.92 -18.15
C THR A 200 -15.57 -2.02 -17.33
N GLY A 201 -16.74 -1.76 -17.87
CA GLY A 201 -17.75 -0.88 -17.24
C GLY A 201 -17.57 0.62 -17.50
N PHE A 202 -16.51 1.05 -18.19
CA PHE A 202 -16.41 2.43 -18.65
C PHE A 202 -17.08 2.58 -20.02
N PRO A 203 -17.87 3.64 -20.27
CA PRO A 203 -18.49 3.89 -21.57
C PRO A 203 -17.45 4.11 -22.68
N GLN A 204 -17.74 3.61 -23.89
CA GLN A 204 -16.83 3.81 -25.03
C GLN A 204 -16.78 5.27 -25.46
N PRO A 205 -15.59 5.88 -25.56
CA PRO A 205 -15.44 7.25 -26.03
C PRO A 205 -15.76 7.39 -27.51
N LYS A 206 -16.30 8.56 -27.89
CA LYS A 206 -16.39 9.01 -29.27
C LYS A 206 -15.17 9.88 -29.58
N ILE A 207 -14.52 9.61 -30.68
CA ILE A 207 -13.38 10.40 -31.15
C ILE A 207 -13.86 11.37 -32.23
N GLY A 208 -13.52 12.63 -32.06
CA GLY A 208 -13.84 13.72 -32.97
C GLY A 208 -12.64 14.61 -33.27
N LYS A 209 -12.81 15.55 -34.20
CA LYS A 209 -11.81 16.56 -34.53
C LYS A 209 -12.52 17.86 -34.88
N SER A 210 -12.01 19.00 -34.39
CA SER A 210 -12.45 20.33 -34.77
C SER A 210 -11.22 21.18 -35.12
N GLY A 211 -11.04 21.48 -36.39
CA GLY A 211 -9.84 22.15 -36.89
C GLY A 211 -8.58 21.35 -36.60
N LYS A 212 -7.68 21.94 -35.81
CA LYS A 212 -6.40 21.31 -35.37
C LYS A 212 -6.48 20.68 -33.99
N ILE A 213 -7.67 20.52 -33.42
CA ILE A 213 -7.86 19.94 -32.09
C ILE A 213 -8.61 18.62 -32.22
N ASN A 214 -8.05 17.57 -31.67
CA ASN A 214 -8.68 16.28 -31.50
C ASN A 214 -9.50 16.28 -30.20
N GLU A 215 -10.57 15.50 -30.18
CA GLU A 215 -11.49 15.37 -29.05
C GLU A 215 -11.78 13.89 -28.77
N LEU A 216 -11.70 13.52 -27.50
CA LEU A 216 -12.28 12.29 -26.96
C LEU A 216 -13.46 12.70 -26.09
N LEU A 217 -14.64 12.17 -26.36
CA LEU A 217 -15.88 12.50 -25.64
C LEU A 217 -16.60 11.25 -25.14
N VAL A 218 -16.88 11.23 -23.85
CA VAL A 218 -17.87 10.40 -23.22
C VAL A 218 -18.96 11.30 -22.67
N ASP A 219 -20.21 11.06 -23.02
CA ASP A 219 -21.36 11.79 -22.50
C ASP A 219 -22.55 10.84 -22.42
N VAL A 220 -22.83 10.36 -21.20
CA VAL A 220 -23.82 9.33 -20.94
C VAL A 220 -24.76 9.75 -19.81
N ARG A 221 -25.98 9.23 -19.84
CA ARG A 221 -27.02 9.51 -18.84
C ARG A 221 -27.39 8.25 -18.09
N ASP A 222 -27.94 8.42 -16.90
CA ASP A 222 -28.51 7.37 -16.04
C ASP A 222 -27.57 6.17 -15.84
N VAL A 223 -26.30 6.50 -15.52
CA VAL A 223 -25.20 5.52 -15.47
C VAL A 223 -24.81 5.17 -14.02
N LYS A 224 -24.56 3.89 -13.77
CA LYS A 224 -24.05 3.38 -12.48
C LYS A 224 -22.53 3.15 -12.56
N SER A 225 -21.85 3.43 -11.45
CA SER A 225 -20.46 3.00 -11.28
C SER A 225 -20.41 1.48 -11.15
N PRO A 226 -19.50 0.79 -11.87
CA PRO A 226 -19.35 -0.66 -11.73
C PRO A 226 -18.83 -1.01 -10.34
N LYS A 227 -19.28 -2.14 -9.79
CA LYS A 227 -18.84 -2.65 -8.49
C LYS A 227 -17.65 -3.59 -8.67
N ALA A 228 -16.60 -3.37 -7.91
CA ALA A 228 -15.43 -4.23 -7.92
C ALA A 228 -15.72 -5.58 -7.25
N PRO A 229 -15.18 -6.70 -7.79
CA PRO A 229 -15.34 -8.03 -7.21
C PRO A 229 -14.59 -8.16 -5.89
N ILE A 230 -15.29 -8.55 -4.83
CA ILE A 230 -14.72 -8.67 -3.48
C ILE A 230 -13.60 -9.72 -3.47
N GLY A 231 -12.46 -9.37 -2.85
CA GLY A 231 -11.32 -10.29 -2.68
C GLY A 231 -10.52 -10.58 -3.95
N ALA A 232 -10.82 -9.91 -5.08
CA ALA A 232 -10.04 -10.04 -6.30
C ALA A 232 -8.74 -9.22 -6.22
N PRO A 233 -7.67 -9.62 -6.96
CA PRO A 233 -6.49 -8.79 -7.15
C PRO A 233 -6.82 -7.41 -7.70
N MET A 234 -5.99 -6.42 -7.39
CA MET A 234 -6.21 -5.00 -7.73
C MET A 234 -6.48 -4.77 -9.21
N ARG A 235 -5.83 -5.51 -10.12
CA ARG A 235 -6.03 -5.38 -11.56
C ARG A 235 -7.48 -5.66 -12.01
N PHE A 236 -8.17 -6.56 -11.33
CA PHE A 236 -9.58 -6.88 -11.60
C PHE A 236 -10.55 -5.90 -10.93
N GLN A 237 -10.07 -5.12 -9.96
CA GLN A 237 -10.86 -4.10 -9.27
C GLN A 237 -10.85 -2.75 -10.00
N ARG A 238 -9.99 -2.57 -11.01
CA ARG A 238 -9.90 -1.36 -11.83
C ARG A 238 -11.00 -1.36 -12.89
N LEU A 239 -12.21 -1.10 -12.48
CA LEU A 239 -13.39 -1.02 -13.33
C LEU A 239 -13.80 0.42 -13.57
N GLY A 240 -14.49 0.67 -14.70
CA GLY A 240 -15.04 1.98 -15.02
C GLY A 240 -13.98 3.07 -15.12
N MET A 241 -12.84 2.80 -15.77
CA MET A 241 -11.71 3.73 -15.85
C MET A 241 -11.36 4.06 -17.31
N LEU A 242 -10.99 5.32 -17.54
CA LEU A 242 -10.33 5.81 -18.75
C LEU A 242 -8.90 6.23 -18.39
N GLU A 243 -7.95 5.78 -19.18
CA GLU A 243 -6.55 6.19 -19.12
C GLU A 243 -6.15 6.74 -20.49
N ALA A 244 -5.52 7.90 -20.53
CA ALA A 244 -4.95 8.47 -21.74
C ALA A 244 -3.55 9.00 -21.46
N THR A 245 -2.65 8.88 -22.44
CA THR A 245 -1.25 9.26 -22.28
C THR A 245 -0.62 9.71 -23.58
N THR A 246 0.32 10.64 -23.49
CA THR A 246 1.19 11.06 -24.58
C THR A 246 2.58 10.41 -24.51
N TYR A 247 2.85 9.57 -23.52
CA TYR A 247 4.06 8.74 -23.51
C TYR A 247 3.93 7.63 -24.55
N SER A 248 4.99 7.42 -25.35
CA SER A 248 5.00 6.38 -26.39
C SER A 248 5.15 4.97 -25.84
N GLY A 249 5.69 4.83 -24.61
CA GLY A 249 5.93 3.55 -23.95
C GLY A 249 6.54 3.76 -22.57
N TRP A 250 6.76 2.66 -21.85
CA TRP A 250 7.52 2.68 -20.60
C TRP A 250 8.97 3.12 -20.82
N ASP A 251 9.52 2.78 -21.97
CA ASP A 251 10.86 3.16 -22.42
C ASP A 251 11.01 4.67 -22.61
N ASP A 252 9.95 5.39 -23.00
CA ASP A 252 9.95 6.86 -23.08
C ASP A 252 10.09 7.48 -21.68
N ILE A 253 9.39 6.94 -20.69
CA ILE A 253 9.52 7.38 -19.30
C ILE A 253 10.93 7.10 -18.78
N SER A 254 11.44 5.88 -19.01
CA SER A 254 12.78 5.46 -18.60
C SER A 254 13.86 6.41 -19.17
N ARG A 255 13.83 6.65 -20.48
CA ARG A 255 14.77 7.57 -21.19
C ARG A 255 14.74 8.99 -20.65
N ARG A 256 13.56 9.52 -20.32
CA ARG A 256 13.42 10.90 -19.83
C ARG A 256 13.89 11.06 -18.40
N MET A 257 13.70 10.04 -17.57
CA MET A 257 14.06 10.10 -16.15
C MET A 257 15.53 9.71 -15.90
N ALA A 258 16.10 8.83 -16.70
CA ALA A 258 17.48 8.36 -16.53
C ALA A 258 18.53 9.49 -16.42
N PRO A 259 18.53 10.56 -17.26
CA PRO A 259 19.47 11.65 -17.14
C PRO A 259 19.39 12.42 -15.82
N LEU A 260 18.20 12.51 -15.20
CA LEU A 260 18.01 13.17 -13.90
C LEU A 260 18.77 12.45 -12.81
N TYR A 261 18.73 11.12 -12.80
CA TYR A 261 19.43 10.28 -11.82
C TYR A 261 20.92 10.20 -12.13
N ALA A 262 21.30 10.09 -13.41
CA ALA A 262 22.72 10.10 -13.80
C ALA A 262 23.41 11.37 -13.32
N LYS A 263 22.85 12.54 -13.62
CA LYS A 263 23.40 13.84 -13.18
C LYS A 263 23.45 13.98 -11.65
N ALA A 264 22.40 13.55 -10.96
CA ALA A 264 22.36 13.65 -9.50
C ALA A 264 23.36 12.71 -8.81
N SER A 265 23.79 11.63 -9.49
CA SER A 265 24.78 10.67 -8.99
C SER A 265 26.23 11.07 -9.25
N GLU A 266 26.50 12.21 -9.86
CA GLU A 266 27.85 12.72 -10.06
C GLU A 266 28.45 13.11 -8.71
N LEU A 267 29.51 12.39 -8.28
CA LEU A 267 30.19 12.59 -7.00
C LEU A 267 31.34 13.59 -7.20
N SER A 268 31.33 14.69 -6.46
CA SER A 268 32.42 15.67 -6.54
C SER A 268 33.77 15.11 -6.05
N ALA A 269 34.86 15.66 -6.58
CA ALA A 269 36.22 15.20 -6.24
C ALA A 269 36.55 15.38 -4.75
N ASP A 270 36.00 16.43 -4.14
CA ASP A 270 36.15 16.83 -2.75
C ASP A 270 35.02 16.37 -1.83
N SER A 271 34.15 15.47 -2.32
CA SER A 271 32.99 14.98 -1.56
C SER A 271 33.42 14.35 -0.23
N SER A 272 32.77 14.77 0.85
CA SER A 272 32.90 14.16 2.18
C SER A 272 32.34 12.75 2.29
N LEU A 273 31.71 12.21 1.24
CA LEU A 273 31.26 10.83 1.16
C LEU A 273 32.41 9.86 0.82
N ARG A 274 33.48 10.30 0.16
CA ARG A 274 34.58 9.46 -0.29
C ARG A 274 35.28 8.66 0.84
N PRO A 275 35.55 9.22 2.03
CA PRO A 275 36.08 8.46 3.15
C PRO A 275 35.19 7.30 3.60
N GLU A 276 33.85 7.48 3.57
CA GLU A 276 32.90 6.42 3.93
C GLU A 276 32.91 5.28 2.90
N ILE A 277 32.98 5.62 1.60
CA ILE A 277 33.12 4.64 0.53
C ILE A 277 34.42 3.85 0.69
N ALA A 278 35.56 4.54 0.97
CA ALA A 278 36.83 3.89 1.21
C ALA A 278 36.79 2.96 2.44
N GLN A 279 36.11 3.35 3.50
CA GLN A 279 35.90 2.52 4.68
C GLN A 279 35.15 1.22 4.32
N ILE A 280 34.06 1.32 3.57
CA ILE A 280 33.29 0.13 3.12
C ILE A 280 34.16 -0.76 2.22
N ALA A 281 34.93 -0.17 1.28
CA ALA A 281 35.81 -0.91 0.39
C ALA A 281 36.88 -1.69 1.17
N GLY A 282 37.36 -1.14 2.29
CA GLY A 282 38.36 -1.77 3.16
C GLY A 282 37.83 -2.93 4.02
N VAL A 283 36.51 -3.05 4.19
CA VAL A 283 35.89 -4.14 5.00
C VAL A 283 36.00 -5.50 4.31
N SER A 284 35.75 -5.53 2.99
CA SER A 284 35.73 -6.80 2.23
C SER A 284 35.89 -6.53 0.72
N SER A 285 36.44 -7.50 0.00
CA SER A 285 36.43 -7.53 -1.47
C SER A 285 35.12 -8.12 -2.03
N ASP A 286 34.34 -8.83 -1.21
CA ASP A 286 33.06 -9.43 -1.63
C ASP A 286 32.02 -8.35 -1.98
N PRO A 287 31.53 -8.31 -3.22
CA PRO A 287 30.54 -7.31 -3.65
C PRO A 287 29.23 -7.40 -2.87
N LYS A 288 28.84 -8.58 -2.36
CA LYS A 288 27.63 -8.73 -1.54
C LYS A 288 27.79 -8.03 -0.18
N VAL A 289 28.94 -8.22 0.46
CA VAL A 289 29.26 -7.56 1.73
C VAL A 289 29.30 -6.04 1.54
N ARG A 290 29.95 -5.57 0.47
CA ARG A 290 30.03 -4.14 0.12
C ARG A 290 28.63 -3.55 -0.12
N ALA A 291 27.78 -4.23 -0.89
CA ALA A 291 26.43 -3.77 -1.19
C ALA A 291 25.55 -3.68 0.07
N PHE A 292 25.65 -4.68 0.95
CA PHE A 292 24.90 -4.67 2.21
C PHE A 292 25.38 -3.57 3.15
N LYS A 293 26.71 -3.35 3.26
CA LYS A 293 27.29 -2.25 4.05
C LYS A 293 26.93 -0.88 3.49
N ALA A 294 26.87 -0.72 2.17
CA ALA A 294 26.38 0.51 1.52
C ALA A 294 24.92 0.80 1.86
N LEU A 295 24.05 -0.22 1.82
CA LEU A 295 22.66 -0.08 2.23
C LEU A 295 22.54 0.34 3.69
N GLN A 296 23.20 -0.37 4.60
CA GLN A 296 23.21 -0.03 6.03
C GLN A 296 23.70 1.40 6.28
N MET A 297 24.78 1.83 5.61
CA MET A 297 25.30 3.19 5.74
C MET A 297 24.24 4.24 5.34
N VAL A 298 23.52 4.03 4.23
CA VAL A 298 22.46 4.95 3.78
C VAL A 298 21.27 4.93 4.75
N GLU A 299 20.87 3.78 5.27
CA GLU A 299 19.80 3.65 6.24
C GLU A 299 20.11 4.36 7.56
N ASP A 300 21.32 4.15 8.08
CA ASP A 300 21.70 4.59 9.42
C ASP A 300 22.15 6.06 9.45
N LYS A 301 22.85 6.53 8.38
CA LYS A 301 23.46 7.87 8.35
C LYS A 301 22.60 8.94 7.68
N THR A 302 21.45 8.57 7.09
CA THR A 302 20.53 9.53 6.47
C THR A 302 19.08 9.27 6.88
N ARG A 303 18.37 10.33 7.29
CA ARG A 303 16.95 10.26 7.65
C ARG A 303 16.08 10.39 6.41
N TYR A 304 14.91 9.76 6.44
CA TYR A 304 13.91 9.99 5.40
C TYR A 304 13.16 11.30 5.66
N LEU A 305 13.16 12.19 4.67
CA LEU A 305 12.34 13.39 4.65
C LEU A 305 12.00 13.74 3.20
N PHE A 306 10.73 13.70 2.85
CA PHE A 306 10.25 14.10 1.53
C PHE A 306 9.96 15.61 1.51
N LEU A 307 10.68 16.33 0.64
CA LEU A 307 10.43 17.74 0.34
C LEU A 307 9.90 17.83 -1.09
N GLY A 308 8.58 17.82 -1.25
CA GLY A 308 7.89 17.80 -2.55
C GLY A 308 7.68 19.14 -3.21
N MET A 309 8.25 20.22 -2.65
CA MET A 309 8.09 21.58 -3.18
C MET A 309 8.93 21.81 -4.45
N GLY A 310 8.37 22.58 -5.39
CA GLY A 310 9.05 22.91 -6.64
C GLY A 310 9.32 21.70 -7.54
N ASP A 311 10.54 21.56 -8.05
CA ASP A 311 10.95 20.45 -8.92
C ASP A 311 11.01 19.08 -8.22
N GLY A 312 10.77 19.04 -6.91
CA GLY A 312 10.91 17.85 -6.05
C GLY A 312 10.00 16.67 -6.39
N GLY A 313 9.02 16.81 -7.31
CA GLY A 313 8.16 15.70 -7.72
C GLY A 313 8.93 14.56 -8.40
N TYR A 314 9.82 14.88 -9.36
CA TYR A 314 10.57 13.89 -10.15
C TYR A 314 12.08 14.04 -10.06
N LYS A 315 12.61 15.24 -9.82
CA LYS A 315 14.03 15.52 -9.79
C LYS A 315 14.65 15.09 -8.45
N PRO A 316 15.67 14.21 -8.43
CA PRO A 316 16.40 13.87 -7.22
C PRO A 316 17.32 15.04 -6.78
N ALA A 317 17.55 15.16 -5.49
CA ALA A 317 18.66 15.92 -4.95
C ALA A 317 19.98 15.25 -5.34
N SER A 318 21.08 16.02 -5.45
CA SER A 318 22.39 15.44 -5.75
C SER A 318 22.90 14.56 -4.60
N VAL A 319 23.86 13.68 -4.91
CA VAL A 319 24.48 12.82 -3.93
C VAL A 319 25.13 13.62 -2.81
N ASP A 320 25.90 14.68 -3.15
CA ASP A 320 26.60 15.53 -2.18
C ASP A 320 25.63 16.33 -1.31
N GLU A 321 24.54 16.82 -1.91
CA GLU A 321 23.49 17.54 -1.18
C GLU A 321 22.78 16.61 -0.19
N THR A 322 22.41 15.40 -0.62
CA THR A 322 21.75 14.41 0.25
C THR A 322 22.67 13.99 1.40
N TRP A 323 23.94 13.76 1.09
CA TRP A 323 24.94 13.37 2.09
C TRP A 323 25.23 14.48 3.10
N SER A 324 25.44 15.71 2.65
CA SER A 324 25.73 16.85 3.54
C SER A 324 24.57 17.17 4.48
N ARG A 325 23.33 17.09 4.00
CA ARG A 325 22.12 17.34 4.79
C ARG A 325 21.78 16.23 5.78
N ARG A 326 22.29 15.01 5.57
CA ARG A 326 21.93 13.81 6.34
C ARG A 326 20.44 13.47 6.30
N PHE A 327 19.73 13.94 5.30
CA PHE A 327 18.36 13.54 5.00
C PHE A 327 18.07 13.60 3.48
N GLY A 328 17.12 12.80 3.05
CA GLY A 328 16.62 12.79 1.68
C GLY A 328 15.32 12.01 1.57
N ASP A 329 14.60 12.26 0.48
CA ASP A 329 13.46 11.44 0.11
C ASP A 329 13.92 10.15 -0.60
N CYS A 330 12.96 9.35 -1.12
CA CYS A 330 13.29 8.13 -1.85
C CYS A 330 14.26 8.38 -3.01
N LYS A 331 14.14 9.50 -3.72
CA LYS A 331 15.02 9.84 -4.84
C LYS A 331 16.44 10.17 -4.39
N GLY A 332 16.58 11.04 -3.40
CA GLY A 332 17.89 11.44 -2.86
C GLY A 332 18.63 10.25 -2.23
N LYS A 333 17.92 9.42 -1.43
CA LYS A 333 18.52 8.24 -0.81
C LYS A 333 18.86 7.16 -1.87
N THR A 334 18.07 7.02 -2.92
CA THR A 334 18.38 6.14 -4.06
C THR A 334 19.64 6.61 -4.80
N VAL A 335 19.76 7.91 -5.07
CA VAL A 335 20.96 8.50 -5.69
C VAL A 335 22.19 8.27 -4.85
N LEU A 336 22.10 8.48 -3.52
CA LEU A 336 23.19 8.23 -2.59
C LEU A 336 23.64 6.77 -2.62
N LEU A 337 22.70 5.83 -2.48
CA LEU A 337 22.98 4.38 -2.51
C LEU A 337 23.57 3.95 -3.87
N LEU A 338 22.97 4.41 -4.96
CA LEU A 338 23.42 4.13 -6.33
C LEU A 338 24.86 4.56 -6.55
N THR A 339 25.22 5.77 -6.11
CA THR A 339 26.58 6.31 -6.24
C THR A 339 27.58 5.47 -5.44
N VAL A 340 27.27 5.17 -4.17
CA VAL A 340 28.15 4.35 -3.32
C VAL A 340 28.36 2.97 -3.91
N LEU A 341 27.33 2.31 -4.41
CA LEU A 341 27.44 0.99 -5.03
C LEU A 341 28.33 1.02 -6.27
N ARG A 342 28.18 2.02 -7.14
CA ARG A 342 28.98 2.17 -8.36
C ARG A 342 30.45 2.45 -8.05
N GLU A 343 30.75 3.33 -7.08
CA GLU A 343 32.11 3.59 -6.61
C GLU A 343 32.77 2.36 -5.97
N LEU A 344 31.99 1.44 -5.42
CA LEU A 344 32.44 0.15 -4.89
C LEU A 344 32.55 -0.96 -5.96
N GLY A 345 32.28 -0.64 -7.23
CA GLY A 345 32.35 -1.58 -8.36
C GLY A 345 31.14 -2.52 -8.46
N VAL A 346 30.03 -2.21 -7.80
CA VAL A 346 28.78 -2.99 -7.90
C VAL A 346 27.90 -2.44 -9.02
N GLU A 347 27.52 -3.30 -9.97
CA GLU A 347 26.54 -2.93 -11.02
C GLU A 347 25.22 -2.58 -10.37
N ALA A 348 24.74 -1.35 -10.59
CA ALA A 348 23.51 -0.85 -9.98
C ALA A 348 22.79 0.16 -10.87
N GLU A 349 21.46 0.14 -10.81
CA GLU A 349 20.59 1.06 -11.53
C GLU A 349 19.38 1.49 -10.68
N PRO A 350 18.85 2.71 -10.86
CA PRO A 350 17.64 3.14 -10.18
C PRO A 350 16.43 2.52 -10.87
N VAL A 351 15.41 2.15 -10.08
CA VAL A 351 14.18 1.56 -10.58
C VAL A 351 12.96 2.21 -9.94
N LEU A 352 12.00 2.62 -10.74
CA LEU A 352 10.72 3.15 -10.27
C LEU A 352 9.78 2.01 -9.95
N VAL A 353 9.01 2.17 -8.87
CA VAL A 353 8.02 1.19 -8.42
C VAL A 353 6.74 1.88 -7.93
N SER A 354 5.66 1.12 -7.85
CA SER A 354 4.41 1.57 -7.22
C SER A 354 4.17 0.78 -5.94
N THR A 355 4.17 1.47 -4.80
CA THR A 355 3.98 0.82 -3.49
C THR A 355 2.55 0.37 -3.25
N THR A 356 1.57 0.93 -3.98
CA THR A 356 0.14 0.66 -3.81
C THR A 356 -0.54 0.13 -5.07
N GLY A 357 0.01 0.40 -6.24
CA GLY A 357 -0.63 0.14 -7.54
C GLY A 357 0.09 -0.85 -8.43
N GLY A 358 1.08 -1.60 -7.91
CA GLY A 358 1.94 -2.47 -8.72
C GLY A 358 1.23 -3.65 -9.38
N ASP A 359 0.18 -4.20 -8.78
CA ASP A 359 -0.56 -5.29 -9.41
C ASP A 359 -1.25 -4.81 -10.69
N GLY A 360 -1.01 -5.52 -11.81
CA GLY A 360 -1.51 -5.18 -13.14
C GLY A 360 -0.95 -3.88 -13.72
N LEU A 361 0.23 -3.40 -13.27
CA LEU A 361 0.90 -2.24 -13.87
C LEU A 361 1.20 -2.47 -15.36
N SER A 362 1.52 -3.70 -15.76
CA SER A 362 1.75 -4.11 -17.15
C SER A 362 0.52 -3.96 -18.05
N GLU A 363 -0.66 -3.88 -17.47
CA GLU A 363 -1.93 -3.71 -18.19
C GLU A 363 -2.34 -2.24 -18.32
N ARG A 364 -1.58 -1.30 -17.74
CA ARG A 364 -1.86 0.14 -17.72
C ARG A 364 -1.26 0.86 -18.94
N THR A 365 -1.83 2.01 -19.26
CA THR A 365 -1.14 2.94 -20.18
C THR A 365 0.11 3.51 -19.50
N PRO A 366 1.24 3.66 -20.24
CA PRO A 366 2.46 4.22 -19.67
C PRO A 366 2.24 5.61 -19.08
N SER A 367 2.59 5.78 -17.81
CA SER A 367 2.51 7.08 -17.13
C SER A 367 3.52 7.15 -15.99
N ALA A 368 4.27 8.25 -15.90
CA ALA A 368 5.18 8.50 -14.79
C ALA A 368 4.42 8.64 -13.44
N ALA A 369 3.18 9.11 -13.46
CA ALA A 369 2.33 9.27 -12.28
C ALA A 369 1.89 7.94 -11.63
N LEU A 370 2.12 6.79 -12.28
CA LEU A 370 1.84 5.47 -11.70
C LEU A 370 2.91 5.02 -10.70
N PHE A 371 4.05 5.67 -10.70
CA PHE A 371 5.15 5.38 -9.79
C PHE A 371 5.16 6.41 -8.64
N ASN A 372 5.29 5.94 -7.43
CA ASN A 372 5.34 6.77 -6.24
C ASN A 372 6.57 6.50 -5.36
N HIS A 373 7.45 5.61 -5.82
CA HIS A 373 8.68 5.25 -5.11
C HIS A 373 9.79 4.86 -6.07
N VAL A 374 11.03 4.97 -5.62
CA VAL A 374 12.23 4.58 -6.35
C VAL A 374 13.21 3.90 -5.40
N LEU A 375 13.87 2.86 -5.88
CA LEU A 375 14.90 2.11 -5.15
C LEU A 375 16.04 1.70 -6.10
N VAL A 376 17.05 1.02 -5.60
CA VAL A 376 18.18 0.54 -6.38
C VAL A 376 18.05 -0.95 -6.65
N ARG A 377 18.26 -1.35 -7.90
CA ARG A 377 18.53 -2.73 -8.25
C ARG A 377 20.02 -2.92 -8.44
N ALA A 378 20.64 -3.75 -7.61
CA ALA A 378 22.03 -4.19 -7.76
C ALA A 378 22.07 -5.56 -8.46
N ARG A 379 23.07 -5.80 -9.30
CA ARG A 379 23.34 -7.09 -9.94
C ARG A 379 24.69 -7.63 -9.48
N ILE A 380 24.68 -8.79 -8.85
CA ILE A 380 25.86 -9.47 -8.35
C ILE A 380 25.75 -10.94 -8.70
N ASP A 381 26.75 -11.49 -9.36
CA ASP A 381 26.79 -12.89 -9.80
C ASP A 381 25.53 -13.32 -10.59
N GLY A 382 25.01 -12.45 -11.45
CA GLY A 382 23.82 -12.67 -12.26
C GLY A 382 22.49 -12.58 -11.49
N LYS A 383 22.51 -12.43 -10.17
CA LYS A 383 21.32 -12.27 -9.32
C LYS A 383 20.99 -10.80 -9.11
N SER A 384 19.69 -10.47 -9.15
CA SER A 384 19.17 -9.13 -8.84
C SER A 384 18.84 -8.98 -7.36
N TYR A 385 19.35 -7.94 -6.73
CA TYR A 385 19.04 -7.53 -5.37
C TYR A 385 18.32 -6.19 -5.37
N TRP A 386 17.24 -6.07 -4.63
CA TRP A 386 16.41 -4.88 -4.56
C TRP A 386 16.69 -4.16 -3.24
N LEU A 387 17.34 -3.01 -3.33
CA LEU A 387 17.88 -2.28 -2.20
C LEU A 387 17.12 -0.97 -2.01
N ASP A 388 16.38 -0.86 -0.91
CA ASP A 388 15.56 0.32 -0.61
C ASP A 388 16.20 1.13 0.53
N GLY A 389 16.99 2.12 0.19
CA GLY A 389 17.65 3.00 1.16
C GLY A 389 16.70 3.82 2.05
N THR A 390 15.40 3.82 1.77
CA THR A 390 14.39 4.50 2.62
C THR A 390 13.95 3.66 3.81
N ARG A 391 14.24 2.37 3.81
CA ARG A 391 14.07 1.49 4.96
C ARG A 391 15.04 1.90 6.08
N SER A 392 14.91 1.30 7.21
CA SER A 392 15.83 1.50 8.34
C SER A 392 16.06 0.19 9.07
N GLY A 393 17.33 -0.13 9.32
CA GLY A 393 17.75 -1.21 10.19
C GLY A 393 17.55 -2.59 9.57
N ASP A 394 17.87 -2.76 8.32
CA ASP A 394 18.03 -4.08 7.72
C ASP A 394 19.22 -4.81 8.38
N LEU A 395 19.01 -6.04 8.79
CA LEU A 395 19.96 -6.89 9.52
C LEU A 395 20.22 -8.19 8.74
N GLY A 396 21.31 -8.87 9.09
CA GLY A 396 21.74 -10.09 8.43
C GLY A 396 22.75 -9.81 7.31
N ASP A 397 22.45 -10.29 6.12
CA ASP A 397 23.26 -10.15 4.91
C ASP A 397 22.40 -9.84 3.67
N LEU A 398 23.06 -9.63 2.54
CA LEU A 398 22.39 -9.30 1.28
C LEU A 398 21.45 -10.42 0.81
N ASP A 399 21.78 -11.68 1.04
CA ASP A 399 20.97 -12.84 0.62
C ASP A 399 19.74 -13.06 1.52
N SER A 400 19.73 -12.47 2.71
CA SER A 400 18.57 -12.45 3.62
C SER A 400 17.49 -11.43 3.22
N LEU A 401 17.84 -10.44 2.40
CA LEU A 401 16.90 -9.44 1.90
C LEU A 401 15.94 -10.07 0.88
N ARG A 402 14.67 -9.72 1.01
CA ARG A 402 13.62 -10.23 0.12
C ARG A 402 13.24 -9.23 -0.94
N PRO A 403 12.89 -9.68 -2.15
CA PRO A 403 12.30 -8.81 -3.16
C PRO A 403 11.05 -8.13 -2.59
N PRO A 404 10.89 -6.81 -2.77
CA PRO A 404 9.74 -6.07 -2.25
C PRO A 404 8.43 -6.48 -2.95
N PRO A 405 7.27 -6.29 -2.31
CA PRO A 405 5.97 -6.72 -2.85
C PRO A 405 5.39 -5.78 -3.90
N PHE A 406 6.22 -5.01 -4.63
CA PHE A 406 5.79 -3.97 -5.55
C PHE A 406 5.37 -4.48 -6.93
N ARG A 407 5.56 -5.77 -7.21
CA ARG A 407 5.15 -6.47 -8.43
C ARG A 407 5.94 -6.08 -9.68
N TRP A 408 6.01 -4.80 -10.03
CA TRP A 408 6.66 -4.31 -11.25
C TRP A 408 7.60 -3.16 -10.93
N ALA A 409 8.70 -3.14 -11.65
CA ALA A 409 9.70 -2.08 -11.61
C ALA A 409 10.00 -1.56 -13.00
N LEU A 410 10.24 -0.25 -13.14
CA LEU A 410 10.74 0.36 -14.36
C LEU A 410 12.20 0.77 -14.17
N PRO A 411 13.18 0.07 -14.76
CA PRO A 411 14.57 0.49 -14.74
C PRO A 411 14.76 1.82 -15.49
N LEU A 412 15.62 2.70 -14.97
CA LEU A 412 15.93 3.98 -15.58
C LEU A 412 17.23 3.89 -16.38
N ARG A 413 17.12 3.76 -17.70
CA ARG A 413 18.25 3.61 -18.64
C ARG A 413 18.20 4.66 -19.73
N ALA A 414 19.35 5.17 -20.15
CA ALA A 414 19.45 6.14 -21.25
C ALA A 414 18.92 5.58 -22.58
N ALA A 415 19.05 4.29 -22.83
CA ALA A 415 18.47 3.59 -23.98
C ALA A 415 16.95 3.37 -23.85
N GLY A 416 16.37 3.61 -22.68
CA GLY A 416 15.01 3.21 -22.31
C GLY A 416 14.96 1.78 -21.77
N ALA A 417 13.87 1.47 -21.09
CA ALA A 417 13.59 0.13 -20.58
C ALA A 417 12.07 -0.10 -20.50
N SER A 418 11.66 -1.35 -20.60
CA SER A 418 10.31 -1.79 -20.25
C SER A 418 10.20 -2.08 -18.76
N ILE A 419 8.97 -2.18 -18.24
CA ILE A 419 8.75 -2.67 -16.89
C ILE A 419 9.13 -4.13 -16.77
N GLU A 420 9.69 -4.50 -15.63
CA GLU A 420 10.13 -5.85 -15.31
C GLU A 420 9.43 -6.34 -14.02
N GLU A 421 9.06 -7.62 -13.95
CA GLU A 421 8.40 -8.15 -12.77
C GLU A 421 9.38 -8.38 -11.62
N ILE A 422 8.98 -7.98 -10.42
CA ILE A 422 9.66 -8.30 -9.17
C ILE A 422 9.10 -9.64 -8.67
N VAL A 423 9.82 -10.71 -8.93
CA VAL A 423 9.40 -12.05 -8.54
C VAL A 423 9.72 -12.29 -7.07
N GLN A 424 8.71 -12.67 -6.30
CA GLN A 424 8.89 -13.15 -4.93
C GLN A 424 8.69 -14.68 -4.91
N PRO A 425 9.68 -15.49 -4.51
CA PRO A 425 9.52 -16.94 -4.37
C PRO A 425 8.72 -17.28 -3.09
N PRO A 426 8.12 -18.47 -3.01
CA PRO A 426 7.65 -19.03 -1.74
C PRO A 426 8.80 -19.11 -0.73
N LEU A 427 8.47 -18.91 0.55
CA LEU A 427 9.50 -18.95 1.60
C LEU A 427 10.06 -20.36 1.76
N SER A 428 11.38 -20.48 1.90
CA SER A 428 12.07 -21.75 2.13
C SER A 428 12.11 -22.17 3.61
N ARG A 429 11.96 -21.18 4.53
CA ARG A 429 11.91 -21.39 5.98
C ARG A 429 10.78 -20.55 6.59
N PRO A 430 10.23 -20.98 7.74
CA PRO A 430 9.16 -20.22 8.40
C PRO A 430 9.62 -18.83 8.83
N ASP A 431 8.74 -17.85 8.63
CA ASP A 431 8.87 -16.51 9.22
C ASP A 431 8.37 -16.48 10.66
N ASP A 432 7.38 -17.29 10.95
CA ASP A 432 6.76 -17.42 12.26
C ASP A 432 6.87 -18.88 12.71
N GLU A 433 7.56 -19.11 13.83
CA GLU A 433 7.56 -20.38 14.51
C GLU A 433 7.03 -20.21 15.91
N GLY A 434 6.01 -20.99 16.28
CA GLY A 434 5.43 -21.01 17.61
C GLY A 434 5.68 -22.37 18.27
N LEU A 435 6.17 -22.39 19.50
CA LEU A 435 6.22 -23.55 20.36
C LEU A 435 5.46 -23.24 21.66
N ILE A 436 4.40 -23.99 21.92
CA ILE A 436 3.67 -23.95 23.18
C ILE A 436 4.01 -25.24 23.94
N HIS A 437 4.68 -25.11 25.05
CA HIS A 437 4.99 -26.21 25.96
C HIS A 437 4.11 -26.10 27.22
N ILE A 438 3.35 -27.15 27.50
CA ILE A 438 2.39 -27.23 28.61
C ILE A 438 2.80 -28.41 29.49
N ASP A 439 3.19 -28.16 30.71
CA ASP A 439 3.49 -29.20 31.70
C ASP A 439 2.25 -29.46 32.60
N ALA A 440 1.49 -30.47 32.25
CA ALA A 440 0.33 -30.94 32.98
C ALA A 440 0.65 -32.21 33.84
N SER A 441 1.92 -32.53 34.06
CA SER A 441 2.36 -33.73 34.78
C SER A 441 1.83 -33.80 36.23
N ALA A 442 1.49 -32.65 36.81
CA ALA A 442 0.94 -32.56 38.20
C ALA A 442 -0.50 -33.08 38.31
N GLY A 443 -1.23 -33.27 37.20
CA GLY A 443 -2.61 -33.78 37.20
C GLY A 443 -3.58 -32.89 36.40
N LEU A 444 -4.75 -33.44 36.05
CA LEU A 444 -5.71 -32.79 35.17
C LEU A 444 -6.41 -31.57 35.82
N ASP A 445 -6.58 -31.61 37.16
CA ASP A 445 -7.25 -30.58 37.93
C ASP A 445 -6.24 -29.62 38.60
N LYS A 446 -5.00 -29.62 38.16
CA LYS A 446 -3.95 -28.73 38.65
C LYS A 446 -3.58 -27.73 37.57
N PRO A 447 -3.28 -26.48 37.95
CA PRO A 447 -2.73 -25.51 36.96
C PRO A 447 -1.48 -26.08 36.33
N ALA A 448 -1.45 -26.09 34.99
CA ALA A 448 -0.31 -26.50 34.20
C ALA A 448 0.68 -25.34 34.04
N ARG A 449 1.98 -25.61 34.12
CA ARG A 449 3.00 -24.62 33.72
C ARG A 449 3.03 -24.51 32.20
N MET A 450 3.16 -23.30 31.72
CA MET A 450 3.13 -23.03 30.30
C MET A 450 4.27 -22.12 29.88
N THR A 451 4.90 -22.45 28.75
CA THR A 451 5.87 -21.59 28.07
C THR A 451 5.51 -21.52 26.58
N THR A 452 5.34 -20.31 26.09
CA THR A 452 5.17 -20.05 24.65
C THR A 452 6.44 -19.39 24.12
N THR A 453 7.09 -19.99 23.14
CA THR A 453 8.22 -19.41 22.41
C THR A 453 7.79 -19.06 21.00
N LEU A 454 8.01 -17.79 20.62
CA LEU A 454 7.77 -17.30 19.27
C LEU A 454 9.10 -16.89 18.64
N ILE A 455 9.38 -17.39 17.45
CA ILE A 455 10.51 -16.99 16.64
C ILE A 455 9.97 -16.23 15.43
N LEU A 456 10.46 -15.00 15.25
CA LEU A 456 9.99 -14.07 14.21
C LEU A 456 11.14 -13.78 13.26
N ARG A 457 10.97 -14.02 11.96
CA ARG A 457 11.96 -13.72 10.91
C ARG A 457 11.42 -12.72 9.90
N GLY A 458 12.27 -12.33 8.95
CA GLY A 458 11.93 -11.37 7.90
C GLY A 458 11.42 -10.05 8.47
N GLU A 459 10.40 -9.47 7.88
CA GLU A 459 9.88 -8.16 8.29
C GLU A 459 9.41 -8.10 9.76
N ARG A 460 8.93 -9.21 10.32
CA ARG A 460 8.49 -9.25 11.72
C ARG A 460 9.66 -9.17 12.68
N GLY A 461 10.76 -9.90 12.40
CA GLY A 461 11.99 -9.83 13.18
C GLY A 461 12.63 -8.43 13.08
N LEU A 462 12.73 -7.88 11.87
CA LEU A 462 13.25 -6.53 11.64
C LEU A 462 12.37 -5.45 12.31
N SER A 463 11.06 -5.61 12.31
CA SER A 463 10.16 -4.70 13.02
C SER A 463 10.39 -4.73 14.53
N MET A 464 10.63 -5.91 15.09
CA MET A 464 10.99 -6.06 16.50
C MET A 464 12.35 -5.41 16.80
N ALA A 465 13.34 -5.59 15.93
CA ALA A 465 14.66 -4.94 16.06
C ALA A 465 14.55 -3.41 16.06
N ARG A 466 13.73 -2.86 15.16
CA ARG A 466 13.44 -1.42 15.13
C ARG A 466 12.76 -0.94 16.41
N ALA A 467 11.75 -1.68 16.88
CA ALA A 467 11.06 -1.34 18.12
C ALA A 467 12.01 -1.29 19.32
N LEU A 468 12.90 -2.28 19.45
CA LEU A 468 13.93 -2.31 20.51
C LEU A 468 14.92 -1.12 20.48
N ARG A 469 15.16 -0.54 19.31
CA ARG A 469 16.03 0.64 19.16
C ARG A 469 15.32 1.96 19.46
N THR A 470 14.02 2.03 19.26
CA THR A 470 13.24 3.29 19.29
C THR A 470 12.33 3.43 20.51
N THR A 471 12.05 2.34 21.21
CA THR A 471 11.09 2.30 22.33
C THR A 471 11.76 1.73 23.58
N PRO A 472 11.59 2.34 24.75
CA PRO A 472 12.08 1.80 26.00
C PRO A 472 11.59 0.36 26.26
N ARG A 473 12.51 -0.50 26.74
CA ARG A 473 12.21 -1.94 26.92
C ARG A 473 10.98 -2.19 27.78
N ALA A 474 10.80 -1.40 28.86
CA ALA A 474 9.63 -1.54 29.75
C ALA A 474 8.28 -1.25 29.04
N ASP A 475 8.26 -0.30 28.10
CA ASP A 475 7.06 0.00 27.31
C ASP A 475 6.76 -1.11 26.32
N LEU A 476 7.79 -1.69 25.68
CA LEU A 476 7.61 -2.86 24.82
C LEU A 476 7.11 -4.07 25.59
N GLU A 477 7.65 -4.32 26.78
CA GLU A 477 7.20 -5.42 27.65
C GLU A 477 5.72 -5.27 28.01
N ARG A 478 5.30 -4.05 28.38
CA ARG A 478 3.90 -3.74 28.68
C ARG A 478 2.98 -3.99 27.47
N VAL A 479 3.38 -3.56 26.28
CA VAL A 479 2.62 -3.77 25.04
C VAL A 479 2.55 -5.25 24.69
N LEU A 480 3.66 -5.97 24.75
CA LEU A 480 3.72 -7.41 24.49
C LEU A 480 2.86 -8.20 25.48
N LYS A 481 2.90 -7.82 26.76
CA LYS A 481 2.06 -8.45 27.80
C LYS A 481 0.57 -8.23 27.53
N GLN A 482 0.19 -7.01 27.15
CA GLN A 482 -1.20 -6.71 26.78
C GLN A 482 -1.66 -7.51 25.55
N GLN A 483 -0.84 -7.60 24.51
CA GLN A 483 -1.14 -8.37 23.30
C GLN A 483 -1.22 -9.89 23.60
N ALA A 484 -0.27 -10.40 24.38
CA ALA A 484 -0.27 -11.79 24.80
C ALA A 484 -1.53 -12.13 25.62
N SER A 485 -1.91 -11.31 26.61
CA SER A 485 -3.12 -11.51 27.41
C SER A 485 -4.40 -11.48 26.57
N ALA A 486 -4.46 -10.66 25.53
CA ALA A 486 -5.60 -10.61 24.62
C ALA A 486 -5.69 -11.87 23.72
N SER A 487 -4.56 -12.46 23.35
CA SER A 487 -4.50 -13.65 22.47
C SER A 487 -4.55 -14.98 23.24
N THR A 488 -4.17 -14.99 24.51
CA THR A 488 -4.11 -16.17 25.39
C THR A 488 -4.87 -15.93 26.69
N SER A 489 -6.15 -15.58 26.61
CA SER A 489 -6.99 -15.25 27.75
C SER A 489 -7.16 -16.39 28.81
N TRP A 490 -6.83 -17.61 28.43
CA TRP A 490 -6.83 -18.82 29.24
C TRP A 490 -5.51 -19.06 30.02
N MET A 491 -4.50 -18.16 29.84
CA MET A 491 -3.19 -18.25 30.52
C MET A 491 -2.99 -17.06 31.45
N THR A 492 -2.53 -17.29 32.66
CA THR A 492 -1.99 -16.26 33.56
C THR A 492 -0.53 -16.03 33.23
N ILE A 493 -0.21 -14.87 32.69
CA ILE A 493 1.16 -14.51 32.28
C ILE A 493 1.95 -13.99 33.47
N GLU A 494 3.04 -14.67 33.81
CA GLU A 494 3.96 -14.32 34.89
C GLU A 494 5.15 -13.50 34.36
N LYS A 495 5.76 -13.94 33.22
CA LYS A 495 6.96 -13.33 32.68
C LYS A 495 6.94 -13.29 31.16
N ILE A 496 7.52 -12.23 30.60
CA ILE A 496 7.82 -12.11 29.15
C ILE A 496 9.28 -11.72 29.01
N ASP A 497 10.03 -12.54 28.26
CA ASP A 497 11.38 -12.23 27.78
C ASP A 497 11.35 -12.07 26.26
N PHE A 498 12.16 -11.15 25.75
CA PHE A 498 12.25 -10.92 24.32
C PHE A 498 13.59 -10.32 23.92
N ASP A 499 14.08 -10.73 22.74
CA ASP A 499 15.34 -10.26 22.16
C ASP A 499 15.36 -10.41 20.63
N VAL A 500 16.35 -9.79 19.97
CA VAL A 500 16.62 -9.92 18.55
C VAL A 500 18.09 -10.21 18.33
N SER A 501 18.37 -11.27 17.59
CA SER A 501 19.75 -11.65 17.22
C SER A 501 20.34 -10.69 16.17
N PRO A 502 21.68 -10.66 16.00
CA PRO A 502 22.35 -9.80 15.01
C PRO A 502 21.89 -10.04 13.56
N ASP A 503 21.37 -11.22 13.23
CA ASP A 503 20.80 -11.57 11.93
C ASP A 503 19.33 -11.22 11.80
N GLY A 504 18.76 -10.47 12.78
CA GLY A 504 17.39 -9.95 12.70
C GLY A 504 16.31 -10.97 13.07
N VAL A 505 16.66 -12.06 13.76
CA VAL A 505 15.68 -13.03 14.26
C VAL A 505 15.19 -12.62 15.64
N GLY A 506 13.90 -12.27 15.74
CA GLY A 506 13.24 -11.98 17.00
C GLY A 506 12.84 -13.25 17.74
N LYS A 507 13.02 -13.26 19.08
CA LYS A 507 12.56 -14.32 19.98
C LYS A 507 11.74 -13.70 21.09
N ILE A 508 10.54 -14.24 21.33
CA ILE A 508 9.69 -13.87 22.47
C ILE A 508 9.40 -15.13 23.24
N VAL A 509 9.59 -15.09 24.56
CA VAL A 509 9.27 -16.20 25.49
C VAL A 509 8.29 -15.68 26.52
N ILE A 510 7.12 -16.31 26.58
CA ILE A 510 6.04 -16.00 27.52
C ILE A 510 5.90 -17.19 28.45
N SER A 511 6.04 -16.97 29.75
CA SER A 511 5.91 -18.02 30.79
C SER A 511 4.79 -17.68 31.77
N GLY A 512 4.15 -18.72 32.27
CA GLY A 512 3.05 -18.59 33.24
C GLY A 512 2.37 -19.92 33.52
N SER A 513 1.11 -19.84 33.94
CA SER A 513 0.28 -20.99 34.27
C SER A 513 -1.08 -20.92 33.60
N ALA A 514 -1.71 -22.06 33.42
CA ALA A 514 -3.04 -22.16 32.84
C ALA A 514 -3.85 -23.31 33.47
N ASP A 515 -5.11 -23.07 33.73
CA ASP A 515 -6.07 -24.12 33.99
C ASP A 515 -6.54 -24.71 32.66
N LEU A 516 -6.19 -25.97 32.41
CA LEU A 516 -6.51 -26.61 31.14
C LEU A 516 -7.98 -27.05 31.14
N ASP A 517 -8.69 -26.71 30.06
CA ASP A 517 -10.10 -27.06 29.87
C ASP A 517 -10.25 -28.53 29.44
N TRP A 518 -10.13 -29.44 30.42
CA TRP A 518 -10.41 -30.87 30.28
C TRP A 518 -11.91 -31.14 30.34
N ARG A 519 -12.55 -31.23 29.18
CA ARG A 519 -14.01 -31.45 29.07
C ARG A 519 -14.38 -32.92 29.16
N MET A 520 -15.43 -33.22 29.92
CA MET A 520 -16.00 -34.57 29.93
C MET A 520 -16.66 -34.85 28.57
N ASN A 521 -16.31 -36.00 27.98
CA ASN A 521 -17.03 -36.60 26.89
C ASN A 521 -17.92 -37.68 27.48
N ASP A 522 -19.20 -37.34 27.67
CA ASP A 522 -20.17 -38.20 28.40
C ASP A 522 -20.42 -39.53 27.69
N ASP A 523 -20.38 -39.56 26.34
CA ASP A 523 -20.59 -40.79 25.57
C ASP A 523 -19.47 -41.83 25.79
N LEU A 524 -18.27 -41.35 26.07
CA LEU A 524 -17.07 -42.20 26.27
C LEU A 524 -16.69 -42.37 27.74
N GLY A 525 -17.18 -41.48 28.62
CA GLY A 525 -16.81 -41.42 30.02
C GLY A 525 -15.33 -41.06 30.23
N VAL A 526 -14.78 -40.18 29.43
CA VAL A 526 -13.36 -39.73 29.46
C VAL A 526 -13.27 -38.22 29.38
N ARG A 527 -12.21 -37.65 29.95
CA ARG A 527 -11.89 -36.21 29.74
C ARG A 527 -11.10 -36.01 28.49
N GLU A 528 -11.38 -34.95 27.77
CA GLU A 528 -10.71 -34.55 26.54
C GLU A 528 -10.16 -33.12 26.63
N PHE A 529 -8.92 -32.95 26.20
CA PHE A 529 -8.28 -31.64 26.03
C PHE A 529 -8.01 -31.40 24.57
N ARG A 530 -8.53 -30.28 24.05
CA ARG A 530 -8.27 -29.85 22.68
C ARG A 530 -6.97 -29.07 22.60
N PHE A 531 -6.06 -29.48 21.70
CA PHE A 531 -4.84 -28.73 21.47
C PHE A 531 -5.14 -27.28 21.03
N PRO A 532 -4.51 -26.26 21.65
CA PRO A 532 -4.59 -24.88 21.20
C PRO A 532 -4.20 -24.75 19.73
N GLY A 533 -4.98 -23.99 18.96
CA GLY A 533 -4.74 -23.81 17.52
C GLY A 533 -5.05 -25.04 16.65
N SER A 534 -5.54 -26.15 17.22
CA SER A 534 -6.00 -27.27 16.44
C SER A 534 -7.38 -26.99 15.80
N GLY A 535 -7.58 -27.56 14.63
CA GLY A 535 -8.59 -27.12 13.68
C GLY A 535 -7.93 -26.09 12.74
N ALA A 536 -8.18 -26.16 11.46
CA ALA A 536 -7.77 -25.10 10.56
C ALA A 536 -8.36 -23.80 11.13
N GLY A 537 -7.52 -23.00 11.75
CA GLY A 537 -7.94 -21.70 12.31
C GLY A 537 -8.74 -21.00 11.25
N LYS A 538 -9.63 -20.07 11.60
CA LYS A 538 -10.53 -19.34 10.70
C LYS A 538 -9.83 -19.04 9.35
N ALA A 539 -9.73 -20.07 8.48
CA ALA A 539 -9.38 -19.85 7.09
C ALA A 539 -10.46 -18.89 6.60
N SER A 540 -10.06 -17.66 6.30
CA SER A 540 -10.99 -16.67 5.81
C SER A 540 -11.70 -17.29 4.63
N ALA A 541 -13.00 -17.54 4.77
CA ALA A 541 -13.77 -18.12 3.70
C ALA A 541 -13.70 -17.14 2.52
N PHE A 542 -13.47 -17.65 1.32
CA PHE A 542 -13.58 -16.85 0.12
C PHE A 542 -15.02 -16.41 -0.05
N PRO A 543 -15.32 -15.10 -0.06
CA PRO A 543 -16.68 -14.60 -0.08
C PRO A 543 -17.37 -14.95 -1.42
N ARG A 544 -18.66 -15.24 -1.38
CA ARG A 544 -19.45 -15.34 -2.60
C ARG A 544 -19.54 -13.96 -3.25
N ARG A 545 -19.38 -13.90 -4.55
CA ARG A 545 -19.53 -12.67 -5.33
C ARG A 545 -20.91 -12.60 -5.95
N GLU A 546 -21.43 -11.37 -6.03
CA GLU A 546 -22.61 -11.08 -6.84
C GLU A 546 -22.22 -11.06 -8.33
N PRO A 547 -23.15 -11.43 -9.24
CA PRO A 547 -22.91 -11.33 -10.68
C PRO A 547 -22.51 -9.91 -11.09
N GLY A 548 -21.46 -9.80 -11.88
CA GLY A 548 -20.94 -8.52 -12.31
C GLY A 548 -19.63 -8.61 -13.08
N PRO A 549 -19.05 -7.47 -13.48
CA PRO A 549 -17.76 -7.46 -14.17
C PRO A 549 -16.66 -8.13 -13.33
N ASN A 550 -15.91 -9.06 -13.95
CA ASN A 550 -14.81 -9.81 -13.34
C ASN A 550 -15.24 -10.62 -12.08
N ASP A 551 -16.51 -11.05 -11.99
CA ASP A 551 -16.98 -11.86 -10.85
C ASP A 551 -16.28 -13.23 -10.78
N ASP A 552 -15.75 -13.71 -11.89
CA ASP A 552 -14.94 -14.91 -12.04
C ASP A 552 -13.42 -14.69 -11.80
N ALA A 553 -13.00 -13.48 -11.44
CA ALA A 553 -11.59 -13.19 -11.15
C ALA A 553 -11.06 -14.05 -9.99
N PRO A 554 -9.75 -14.39 -9.96
CA PRO A 554 -9.18 -15.15 -8.85
C PRO A 554 -9.33 -14.40 -7.51
N TYR A 555 -9.18 -15.12 -6.41
CA TYR A 555 -9.08 -14.52 -5.08
C TYR A 555 -7.63 -14.27 -4.69
N ILE A 556 -7.34 -13.10 -4.11
CA ILE A 556 -6.03 -12.82 -3.54
C ILE A 556 -5.81 -13.64 -2.26
N THR A 557 -4.63 -14.22 -2.14
CA THR A 557 -4.20 -14.97 -0.96
C THR A 557 -2.92 -14.34 -0.37
N PRO A 558 -2.71 -14.42 0.96
CA PRO A 558 -1.47 -13.94 1.57
C PRO A 558 -0.26 -14.67 0.99
N PHE A 559 0.69 -13.91 0.44
CA PHE A 559 1.90 -14.45 -0.17
C PHE A 559 3.04 -13.40 -0.17
N PRO A 560 4.31 -13.79 0.09
CA PRO A 560 4.69 -15.10 0.63
C PRO A 560 4.36 -15.19 2.13
N ASN A 561 4.02 -16.38 2.60
CA ASN A 561 3.79 -16.65 4.02
C ASN A 561 4.21 -18.09 4.34
N TYR A 562 4.90 -18.28 5.46
CA TYR A 562 5.24 -19.60 5.98
C TYR A 562 5.28 -19.54 7.51
N SER A 563 4.42 -20.33 8.15
CA SER A 563 4.34 -20.40 9.61
C SER A 563 4.32 -21.86 10.08
N THR A 564 4.92 -22.10 11.24
CA THR A 564 4.85 -23.39 11.93
C THR A 564 4.40 -23.17 13.36
N SER A 565 3.65 -24.13 13.89
CA SER A 565 3.22 -24.15 15.29
C SER A 565 3.35 -25.56 15.85
N THR A 566 3.93 -25.68 17.03
CA THR A 566 4.02 -26.93 17.78
C THR A 566 3.40 -26.73 19.16
N VAL A 567 2.54 -27.64 19.57
CA VAL A 567 2.01 -27.70 20.96
C VAL A 567 2.44 -29.03 21.54
N GLU A 568 3.08 -28.96 22.71
CA GLU A 568 3.51 -30.11 23.51
C GLU A 568 2.80 -30.08 24.83
N VAL A 569 2.22 -31.24 25.24
CA VAL A 569 1.58 -31.40 26.55
C VAL A 569 2.24 -32.58 27.25
N VAL A 570 2.99 -32.29 28.31
CA VAL A 570 3.55 -33.30 29.20
C VAL A 570 2.42 -33.80 30.09
N LEU A 571 2.12 -35.11 30.02
CA LEU A 571 0.97 -35.73 30.64
C LEU A 571 1.32 -36.36 32.01
N PRO A 572 0.34 -36.45 32.91
CA PRO A 572 0.51 -37.16 34.16
C PRO A 572 0.93 -38.64 33.94
N ASN A 573 1.59 -39.22 34.94
CA ASN A 573 2.01 -40.64 34.93
C ASN A 573 2.72 -41.06 33.66
N LYS A 574 3.56 -40.18 33.06
CA LYS A 574 4.26 -40.41 31.78
C LYS A 574 3.30 -40.79 30.64
N GLY A 575 2.05 -40.29 30.68
CA GLY A 575 1.05 -40.54 29.64
C GLY A 575 0.40 -41.92 29.65
N ALA A 576 0.56 -42.69 30.72
CA ALA A 576 -0.05 -44.00 30.82
C ALA A 576 -1.58 -43.95 30.71
N GLY A 577 -2.15 -44.69 29.75
CA GLY A 577 -3.58 -44.71 29.47
C GLY A 577 -4.12 -43.55 28.65
N PHE A 578 -3.31 -42.51 28.42
CA PHE A 578 -3.70 -41.41 27.53
C PHE A 578 -3.64 -41.84 26.06
N THR A 579 -4.47 -41.21 25.24
CA THR A 579 -4.46 -41.37 23.77
C THR A 579 -4.60 -40.03 23.09
N VAL A 580 -4.11 -39.91 21.88
CA VAL A 580 -4.37 -38.73 21.04
C VAL A 580 -5.26 -39.12 19.88
N LYS A 581 -6.15 -38.22 19.52
CA LYS A 581 -7.10 -38.35 18.43
C LYS A 581 -7.03 -37.10 17.53
N GLY A 582 -7.27 -37.32 16.28
CA GLY A 582 -7.31 -36.30 15.23
C GLY A 582 -6.55 -36.79 14.01
N PRO A 583 -7.03 -36.49 12.81
CA PRO A 583 -6.38 -36.93 11.59
C PRO A 583 -5.08 -36.16 11.38
N SER A 584 -4.05 -36.87 10.88
CA SER A 584 -2.94 -36.21 10.20
C SER A 584 -3.43 -35.71 8.85
N TYR A 585 -2.98 -34.54 8.48
CA TYR A 585 -3.29 -33.94 7.18
C TYR A 585 -1.98 -33.54 6.49
N SER A 586 -1.85 -33.87 5.21
CA SER A 586 -0.78 -33.38 4.36
C SER A 586 -1.37 -33.14 2.98
N GLY A 587 -1.39 -31.89 2.54
CA GLY A 587 -1.98 -31.56 1.27
C GLY A 587 -2.03 -30.07 1.02
N ARG A 588 -2.64 -29.69 -0.11
CA ARG A 588 -2.86 -28.30 -0.49
C ARG A 588 -4.27 -27.86 -0.10
N LEU A 589 -4.35 -26.81 0.70
CA LEU A 589 -5.59 -26.14 1.03
C LEU A 589 -5.54 -24.73 0.47
N ALA A 590 -6.36 -24.42 -0.51
CA ALA A 590 -6.25 -23.23 -1.32
C ALA A 590 -4.80 -23.09 -1.87
N ASN A 591 -4.15 -21.97 -1.63
CA ASN A 591 -2.75 -21.78 -2.05
C ASN A 591 -1.72 -22.06 -0.96
N ASN A 592 -2.09 -22.83 0.06
CA ASN A 592 -1.16 -23.21 1.13
C ASN A 592 -0.90 -24.71 1.11
N GLU A 593 0.38 -25.08 1.19
CA GLU A 593 0.79 -26.41 1.64
C GLU A 593 0.55 -26.48 3.14
N LEU A 594 -0.37 -27.34 3.57
CA LEU A 594 -0.73 -27.53 4.97
C LEU A 594 -0.31 -28.94 5.40
N VAL A 595 0.45 -29.03 6.48
CA VAL A 595 0.82 -30.28 7.13
C VAL A 595 0.43 -30.21 8.58
N GLN A 596 -0.34 -31.18 9.05
CA GLN A 596 -0.72 -31.31 10.46
C GLN A 596 -0.45 -32.75 10.93
N THR A 597 0.18 -32.91 12.07
CA THR A 597 0.44 -34.21 12.67
C THR A 597 0.16 -34.19 14.17
N THR A 598 -0.31 -35.32 14.68
CA THR A 598 -0.57 -35.50 16.12
C THR A 598 0.04 -36.83 16.56
N GLY A 599 0.65 -36.86 17.74
CA GLY A 599 1.27 -38.08 18.28
C GLY A 599 1.42 -37.99 19.79
N LEU A 600 1.58 -39.18 20.40
CA LEU A 600 1.94 -39.39 21.81
C LEU A 600 3.20 -40.23 21.88
N LYS A 601 4.24 -39.66 22.48
CA LYS A 601 5.51 -40.39 22.68
C LYS A 601 6.13 -39.94 24.01
N ASP A 602 6.64 -40.93 24.78
CA ASP A 602 7.35 -40.67 26.03
C ASP A 602 6.58 -39.78 27.05
N GLY A 603 5.25 -39.93 27.09
CA GLY A 603 4.38 -39.12 27.97
C GLY A 603 4.11 -37.71 27.48
N VAL A 604 4.56 -37.34 26.29
CA VAL A 604 4.31 -36.04 25.68
C VAL A 604 3.36 -36.18 24.49
N ALA A 605 2.18 -35.59 24.63
CA ALA A 605 1.27 -35.44 23.51
C ALA A 605 1.69 -34.21 22.67
N ARG A 606 1.87 -34.38 21.35
CA ARG A 606 2.35 -33.34 20.46
C ARG A 606 1.42 -33.14 19.27
N PHE A 607 1.11 -31.90 18.98
CA PHE A 607 0.45 -31.44 17.75
C PHE A 607 1.37 -30.48 17.01
N THR A 608 1.60 -30.70 15.71
CA THR A 608 2.34 -29.78 14.84
C THR A 608 1.48 -29.36 13.67
N SER A 609 1.58 -28.09 13.30
CA SER A 609 0.93 -27.51 12.11
C SER A 609 1.94 -26.66 11.35
N SER A 610 2.01 -26.85 10.05
CA SER A 610 2.84 -26.06 9.12
C SER A 610 1.98 -25.58 7.98
N SER A 611 2.03 -24.28 7.68
CA SER A 611 1.28 -23.66 6.59
C SER A 611 2.22 -22.77 5.77
N ARG A 612 2.43 -23.13 4.51
CA ARG A 612 3.32 -22.44 3.56
C ARG A 612 2.55 -22.05 2.32
N SER A 613 2.48 -20.77 2.01
CA SER A 613 1.85 -20.30 0.78
C SER A 613 2.75 -20.56 -0.45
N VAL A 614 2.12 -20.99 -1.55
CA VAL A 614 2.80 -21.33 -2.80
C VAL A 614 2.36 -20.45 -3.98
N GLY A 615 1.37 -19.59 -3.77
CA GLY A 615 0.86 -18.69 -4.79
C GLY A 615 0.11 -17.51 -4.19
N ARG A 616 -0.05 -16.47 -4.98
CA ARG A 616 -0.74 -15.23 -4.58
C ARG A 616 -2.25 -15.26 -4.82
N GLU A 617 -2.70 -16.14 -5.69
CA GLU A 617 -4.05 -16.09 -6.21
C GLU A 617 -4.63 -17.50 -6.30
N LEU A 618 -5.85 -17.65 -5.81
CA LEU A 618 -6.63 -18.86 -5.95
C LEU A 618 -7.63 -18.65 -7.11
N PRO A 619 -7.67 -19.56 -8.11
CA PRO A 619 -8.68 -19.51 -9.15
C PRO A 619 -10.08 -19.47 -8.57
N PHE A 620 -10.99 -18.71 -9.19
CA PHE A 620 -12.37 -18.56 -8.72
C PHE A 620 -13.08 -19.93 -8.59
N ALA A 621 -12.87 -20.81 -9.57
CA ALA A 621 -13.46 -22.15 -9.60
C ALA A 621 -13.09 -23.02 -8.40
N ASP A 622 -11.90 -22.77 -7.79
CA ASP A 622 -11.38 -23.58 -6.68
C ASP A 622 -11.87 -23.08 -5.31
N ALA A 623 -12.47 -21.89 -5.25
CA ALA A 623 -12.80 -21.23 -3.99
C ALA A 623 -13.86 -21.97 -3.16
N GLU A 624 -14.86 -22.55 -3.82
CA GLU A 624 -15.93 -23.30 -3.13
C GLU A 624 -15.37 -24.59 -2.49
N GLU A 625 -14.54 -25.32 -3.21
CA GLU A 625 -13.91 -26.55 -2.69
C GLU A 625 -12.92 -26.22 -1.57
N ALA A 626 -12.15 -25.14 -1.72
CA ALA A 626 -11.28 -24.65 -0.66
C ALA A 626 -12.06 -24.28 0.62
N ASN A 627 -13.21 -23.64 0.47
CA ASN A 627 -14.11 -23.32 1.60
C ASN A 627 -14.70 -24.59 2.26
N LYS A 628 -15.09 -25.60 1.49
CA LYS A 628 -15.58 -26.89 2.01
C LYS A 628 -14.46 -27.63 2.76
N ALA A 629 -13.28 -27.72 2.18
CA ALA A 629 -12.12 -28.34 2.80
C ALA A 629 -11.69 -27.64 4.11
N ALA A 630 -11.70 -26.29 4.11
CA ALA A 630 -11.40 -25.51 5.30
C ALA A 630 -12.40 -25.77 6.44
N ARG A 631 -13.72 -25.85 6.13
CA ARG A 631 -14.76 -26.17 7.12
C ARG A 631 -14.59 -27.58 7.67
N ARG A 632 -14.29 -28.57 6.83
CA ARG A 632 -14.03 -29.93 7.27
C ARG A 632 -12.88 -29.98 8.25
N LEU A 633 -11.72 -29.42 7.90
CA LEU A 633 -10.53 -29.39 8.77
C LEU A 633 -10.77 -28.60 10.06
N ALA A 634 -11.59 -27.56 10.03
CA ALA A 634 -11.96 -26.80 11.24
C ALA A 634 -12.81 -27.62 12.22
N GLY A 635 -13.60 -28.58 11.72
CA GLY A 635 -14.39 -29.51 12.53
C GLY A 635 -13.59 -30.68 13.11
N GLU A 636 -12.42 -30.97 12.51
CA GLU A 636 -11.55 -32.08 12.92
C GLU A 636 -10.57 -31.63 14.02
N ALA A 637 -11.03 -31.62 15.29
CA ALA A 637 -10.20 -31.21 16.40
C ALA A 637 -9.12 -32.27 16.70
N GLN A 638 -7.92 -31.79 17.02
CA GLN A 638 -6.83 -32.60 17.59
C GLN A 638 -7.01 -32.60 19.11
N ILE A 639 -7.14 -33.75 19.70
CA ILE A 639 -7.48 -33.89 21.12
C ILE A 639 -6.58 -34.92 21.82
N VAL A 640 -6.35 -34.68 23.11
CA VAL A 640 -5.79 -35.63 24.05
C VAL A 640 -6.94 -36.20 24.88
N ARG A 641 -7.03 -37.51 24.98
CA ARG A 641 -7.99 -38.21 25.83
C ARG A 641 -7.30 -38.78 27.06
N ALA A 642 -7.86 -38.50 28.20
CA ALA A 642 -7.41 -39.07 29.45
C ALA A 642 -7.95 -40.50 29.64
N PRO A 643 -7.38 -41.32 30.55
CA PRO A 643 -7.92 -42.63 30.95
C PRO A 643 -9.34 -42.49 31.51
N LYS A 644 -10.12 -43.57 31.46
CA LYS A 644 -11.43 -43.60 32.14
C LYS A 644 -11.26 -43.44 33.66
N GLY A 645 -12.09 -42.59 34.25
CA GLY A 645 -12.10 -42.35 35.70
C GLY A 645 -10.98 -41.44 36.20
N SER A 646 -10.25 -40.75 35.30
CA SER A 646 -9.21 -39.78 35.67
C SER A 646 -9.78 -38.37 35.88
#